data_b8f611b9be10b3df3f7bedd36707b9fa
#
_entry.id   b8f611b9be10b3df3f7bedd36707b9fa
#
_cell.length_a   1.000
_cell.length_b   1.000
_cell.length_c   1.000
_cell.angle_alpha   90.00
_cell.angle_beta   90.00
_cell.angle_gamma   90.00
#
_symmetry.space_group_name_H-M   'P 1'
#
loop_
_entity.id
_entity.type
_entity.pdbx_description
1 polymer ?
#
loop_
_entity_poly.entity_id
_entity_poly.type
_entity_poly.pdbx_seq_one_letter_code
_entity_poly.pdbx_strand_id
1 'polypeptide(L)'
;MKRFIIISLLSALVMPALACGGWGTDNYYLFSPYYGQSFKSRVEKVCNDNWKAYIGDTSEDQWWSFHDDDVLKAARQKGDALMVSYVQNLQKYLKCVSVEQDKQHEWGYPSKEEIAAQQRDLKAIRTYAQGKLNSKLRSQHGLLFMRCNMMLGQHQENIAFWEQTASQYIETVYKEMMYNIYAGALYKTGHEAEAGQLFAEMNDYESLMTIYYLKRSYQAIRQHYQQNPTSKALPWLLTDFVNNAQEYVDNGGNGYANGKMFVRDINAQESWQMQQFCEMVVKEGKTDCPIMWKMAKAWLEFLSGKKKEAATDILDAVKLDGTARMKDNAHVLMLYITASQAKPSQAFDDYLADELTWLRGKQKETMDDSFFDNVETRLTNYVLVPHYRSNPVRLAAIARALHSAGSGFDLDTLNVADTEKYLYYTNSPTNNKLDKFLKANIHENDTAMSDLIGTKYMRLCQWDHAIAWLNTVPVSYYNNNRGNAYLYYSLVRQWDVEPWAQRQWLNEDKAWEKTYKWWKQRKLDFCKEVQMMENSLSLLNGKALEQRCYNLAVRYAQASIHGDCWWLLRDYKSCMDSVRVHEVDLGQKAVEMLQKAAMSTDQSLKRKALFALGYRELYNDVKGPGLWYTTSWESGELVQAYHRNAPQFQAYQALYELTGDAPQEEYIRKCDAYDQFRRYYREHK
;
A
#
# COMPACT_ATOMS: atom_id res chain seq x y z
N MET A 1 42.14 1.33 -6.59
CA MET A 1 41.46 2.16 -5.57
C MET A 1 40.14 2.78 -6.03
N LYS A 2 40.00 3.35 -7.23
CA LYS A 2 38.75 3.98 -7.70
C LYS A 2 37.55 3.03 -7.92
N ARG A 3 37.74 1.73 -8.10
CA ARG A 3 36.64 0.74 -8.29
C ARG A 3 36.08 0.17 -6.99
N PHE A 4 36.79 0.26 -5.88
CA PHE A 4 36.35 -0.29 -4.58
C PHE A 4 35.42 0.64 -3.81
N ILE A 5 35.47 1.95 -4.07
CA ILE A 5 34.59 2.94 -3.45
C ILE A 5 33.16 2.85 -4.03
N ILE A 6 33.02 2.39 -5.28
CA ILE A 6 31.71 2.28 -5.95
C ILE A 6 30.86 1.13 -5.39
N ILE A 7 31.46 0.06 -4.90
CA ILE A 7 30.71 -1.12 -4.40
C ILE A 7 30.20 -0.91 -2.97
N SER A 8 30.96 -0.21 -2.12
CA SER A 8 30.45 0.22 -0.79
C SER A 8 29.42 1.35 -0.87
N LEU A 9 29.42 2.12 -1.94
CA LEU A 9 28.39 3.14 -2.24
C LEU A 9 27.07 2.52 -2.75
N LEU A 10 27.11 1.38 -3.41
CA LEU A 10 25.91 0.70 -3.91
C LEU A 10 25.07 0.06 -2.79
N SER A 11 25.70 -0.41 -1.71
CA SER A 11 24.96 -0.97 -0.57
C SER A 11 24.30 0.08 0.34
N ALA A 12 24.72 1.36 0.25
CA ALA A 12 24.15 2.47 1.01
C ALA A 12 23.05 3.25 0.23
N LEU A 13 22.94 3.03 -1.08
CA LEU A 13 21.96 3.72 -1.95
C LEU A 13 20.54 3.11 -1.94
N VAL A 14 20.31 2.02 -1.21
CA VAL A 14 19.05 1.28 -1.27
C VAL A 14 17.96 1.80 -0.30
N MET A 15 18.28 2.72 0.63
CA MET A 15 17.34 3.06 1.71
C MET A 15 16.49 4.34 1.59
N PRO A 16 16.72 5.35 0.73
CA PRO A 16 15.84 6.54 0.75
C PRO A 16 14.70 6.56 -0.27
N ALA A 17 14.62 5.61 -1.19
CA ALA A 17 13.63 5.68 -2.29
C ALA A 17 12.22 5.18 -1.91
N LEU A 18 12.01 4.68 -0.70
CA LEU A 18 10.73 4.13 -0.24
C LEU A 18 9.80 5.16 0.44
N ALA A 19 10.21 6.42 0.55
CA ALA A 19 9.47 7.43 1.30
C ALA A 19 8.52 8.32 0.47
N CYS A 20 8.44 8.16 -0.85
CA CYS A 20 7.45 8.85 -1.68
C CYS A 20 6.69 7.82 -2.49
N GLY A 21 5.43 7.61 -2.11
CA GLY A 21 4.52 6.60 -2.61
C GLY A 21 4.47 6.43 -4.12
N GLY A 22 5.29 5.52 -4.61
CA GLY A 22 5.02 4.83 -5.85
C GLY A 22 4.10 3.66 -5.51
N TRP A 23 2.91 3.65 -6.03
CA TRP A 23 2.04 2.48 -6.06
C TRP A 23 2.68 1.45 -7.00
N GLY A 24 3.79 0.83 -6.55
CA GLY A 24 4.30 -0.36 -7.19
C GLY A 24 3.26 -1.46 -6.93
N THR A 25 2.81 -2.13 -7.95
CA THR A 25 2.09 -3.40 -7.78
C THR A 25 2.97 -4.29 -6.93
N ASP A 26 2.51 -4.62 -5.72
CA ASP A 26 3.21 -5.58 -4.87
C ASP A 26 3.29 -6.88 -5.65
N ASN A 27 4.51 -7.26 -6.04
CA ASN A 27 4.71 -8.53 -6.74
C ASN A 27 4.69 -9.65 -5.70
N TYR A 28 3.52 -10.22 -5.50
CA TYR A 28 3.32 -11.35 -4.61
C TYR A 28 3.90 -12.61 -5.25
N TYR A 29 5.19 -12.88 -4.96
CA TYR A 29 5.88 -14.04 -5.51
C TYR A 29 5.32 -15.33 -4.95
N LEU A 30 5.02 -16.28 -5.84
CA LEU A 30 4.54 -17.60 -5.46
C LEU A 30 5.65 -18.63 -5.32
N PHE A 31 6.83 -18.36 -5.85
CA PHE A 31 7.98 -19.22 -5.68
C PHE A 31 8.83 -18.74 -4.49
N SER A 32 8.68 -19.39 -3.35
CA SER A 32 9.36 -19.09 -2.09
C SER A 32 9.66 -20.36 -1.31
N PRO A 33 10.69 -21.14 -1.73
CA PRO A 33 10.97 -22.47 -1.20
C PRO A 33 11.63 -22.51 0.18
N TYR A 34 11.85 -21.35 0.82
CA TYR A 34 12.41 -21.22 2.17
C TYR A 34 11.72 -20.11 2.95
N TYR A 35 11.85 -20.10 4.29
CA TYR A 35 11.25 -19.07 5.12
C TYR A 35 11.86 -17.69 4.84
N GLY A 36 10.96 -16.69 4.70
CA GLY A 36 11.32 -15.37 4.22
C GLY A 36 11.98 -14.43 5.23
N GLN A 37 12.17 -14.82 6.51
CA GLN A 37 12.77 -13.92 7.49
C GLN A 37 14.25 -13.75 7.21
N SER A 38 14.65 -12.54 6.75
CA SER A 38 16.04 -12.21 6.48
C SER A 38 16.86 -12.21 7.76
N PHE A 39 18.15 -12.49 7.62
CA PHE A 39 19.13 -12.37 8.70
C PHE A 39 18.99 -11.03 9.45
N LYS A 40 18.90 -9.93 8.71
CA LYS A 40 18.80 -8.59 9.25
C LYS A 40 17.56 -8.42 10.14
N SER A 41 16.36 -8.76 9.64
CA SER A 41 15.11 -8.61 10.42
C SER A 41 15.10 -9.46 11.68
N ARG A 42 15.63 -10.70 11.60
CA ARG A 42 15.74 -11.60 12.75
C ARG A 42 16.71 -11.07 13.81
N VAL A 43 17.88 -10.63 13.37
CA VAL A 43 18.90 -10.08 14.27
C VAL A 43 18.44 -8.79 14.93
N GLU A 44 17.79 -7.90 14.18
CA GLU A 44 17.25 -6.64 14.69
C GLU A 44 16.19 -6.89 15.76
N LYS A 45 15.24 -7.78 15.51
CA LYS A 45 14.21 -8.16 16.49
C LYS A 45 14.85 -8.65 17.80
N VAL A 46 15.77 -9.63 17.72
CA VAL A 46 16.40 -10.20 18.91
C VAL A 46 17.26 -9.17 19.65
N CYS A 47 17.95 -8.28 18.94
CA CYS A 47 18.70 -7.18 19.56
C CYS A 47 17.77 -6.21 20.30
N ASN A 48 16.65 -5.82 19.70
CA ASN A 48 15.67 -4.95 20.32
C ASN A 48 15.05 -5.59 21.56
N ASP A 49 14.69 -6.87 21.51
CA ASP A 49 14.16 -7.62 22.66
C ASP A 49 15.19 -7.67 23.80
N ASN A 50 16.47 -7.90 23.50
CA ASN A 50 17.54 -7.88 24.48
C ASN A 50 17.72 -6.49 25.15
N TRP A 51 17.62 -5.40 24.37
CA TRP A 51 17.72 -4.05 24.91
C TRP A 51 16.49 -3.67 25.73
N LYS A 52 15.27 -4.02 25.29
CA LYS A 52 14.03 -3.89 26.07
C LYS A 52 14.18 -4.59 27.44
N ALA A 53 14.59 -5.84 27.43
CA ALA A 53 14.80 -6.61 28.66
C ALA A 53 15.85 -5.95 29.57
N TYR A 54 16.94 -5.41 29.01
CA TYR A 54 17.97 -4.74 29.78
C TYR A 54 17.47 -3.46 30.47
N ILE A 55 16.69 -2.63 29.78
CA ILE A 55 16.12 -1.40 30.35
C ILE A 55 14.91 -1.66 31.25
N GLY A 56 14.30 -2.85 31.17
CA GLY A 56 13.09 -3.23 31.91
C GLY A 56 11.80 -2.71 31.30
N ASP A 57 11.80 -2.45 29.99
CA ASP A 57 10.60 -2.09 29.23
C ASP A 57 9.79 -3.34 28.91
N THR A 58 8.53 -3.38 29.35
CA THR A 58 7.57 -4.47 29.11
C THR A 58 6.48 -4.09 28.12
N SER A 59 6.61 -2.96 27.42
CA SER A 59 5.63 -2.52 26.41
C SER A 59 5.56 -3.51 25.24
N GLU A 60 4.36 -3.73 24.69
CA GLU A 60 4.14 -4.51 23.47
C GLU A 60 4.30 -3.67 22.20
N ASP A 61 5.04 -2.56 22.27
CA ASP A 61 5.26 -1.68 21.14
C ASP A 61 6.08 -2.39 20.06
N GLN A 62 5.44 -2.70 18.91
CA GLN A 62 6.06 -3.35 17.76
C GLN A 62 7.06 -2.43 17.02
N TRP A 63 6.97 -1.13 17.24
CA TRP A 63 7.82 -0.10 16.59
C TRP A 63 8.97 0.36 17.51
N TRP A 64 9.17 -0.34 18.61
CA TRP A 64 10.24 0.00 19.53
C TRP A 64 11.61 -0.09 18.83
N SER A 65 12.44 0.93 19.01
CA SER A 65 13.80 0.98 18.49
C SER A 65 14.80 1.26 19.61
N PHE A 66 16.03 0.83 19.42
CA PHE A 66 17.14 1.08 20.34
C PHE A 66 17.40 2.58 20.47
N HIS A 67 17.34 3.08 21.71
CA HIS A 67 17.76 4.40 22.11
C HIS A 67 18.90 4.31 23.13
N ASP A 68 20.10 4.70 22.70
CA ASP A 68 21.34 4.60 23.49
C ASP A 68 21.29 5.38 24.81
N ASP A 69 20.62 6.52 24.86
CA ASP A 69 20.42 7.32 26.09
C ASP A 69 19.61 6.60 27.15
N ASP A 70 18.58 5.84 26.77
CA ASP A 70 17.77 5.05 27.70
C ASP A 70 18.58 3.89 28.28
N VAL A 71 19.39 3.24 27.46
CA VAL A 71 20.30 2.18 27.93
C VAL A 71 21.38 2.74 28.84
N LEU A 72 21.96 3.91 28.52
CA LEU A 72 22.94 4.58 29.40
C LEU A 72 22.33 4.98 30.74
N LYS A 73 21.10 5.50 30.74
CA LYS A 73 20.38 5.84 31.95
C LYS A 73 20.16 4.61 32.84
N ALA A 74 19.64 3.54 32.25
CA ALA A 74 19.41 2.27 32.95
C ALA A 74 20.72 1.66 33.49
N ALA A 75 21.81 1.69 32.69
CA ALA A 75 23.11 1.17 33.10
C ALA A 75 23.69 1.96 34.29
N ARG A 76 23.57 3.29 34.29
CA ARG A 76 23.99 4.14 35.43
C ARG A 76 23.17 3.85 36.69
N GLN A 77 21.85 3.70 36.55
CA GLN A 77 20.97 3.35 37.68
C GLN A 77 21.31 1.98 38.29
N LYS A 78 21.72 1.02 37.44
CA LYS A 78 22.14 -0.33 37.86
C LYS A 78 23.59 -0.39 38.39
N GLY A 79 24.34 0.71 38.33
CA GLY A 79 25.76 0.73 38.64
C GLY A 79 26.63 -0.12 37.67
N ASP A 80 26.15 -0.40 36.47
CA ASP A 80 26.87 -1.23 35.50
C ASP A 80 27.88 -0.42 34.68
N ALA A 81 29.02 -0.10 35.31
CA ALA A 81 30.07 0.69 34.67
C ALA A 81 30.61 0.08 33.39
N LEU A 82 30.58 -1.28 33.24
CA LEU A 82 31.02 -1.94 32.03
C LEU A 82 30.05 -1.70 30.86
N MET A 83 28.73 -1.77 31.14
CA MET A 83 27.71 -1.47 30.14
C MET A 83 27.75 0.01 29.72
N VAL A 84 27.89 0.94 30.69
CA VAL A 84 28.07 2.37 30.37
C VAL A 84 29.23 2.58 29.43
N SER A 85 30.41 1.99 29.74
CA SER A 85 31.61 2.12 28.93
C SER A 85 31.41 1.49 27.51
N TYR A 86 30.73 0.34 27.46
CA TYR A 86 30.42 -0.32 26.16
C TYR A 86 29.52 0.55 25.29
N VAL A 87 28.38 1.05 25.83
CA VAL A 87 27.44 1.85 25.05
C VAL A 87 28.07 3.18 24.60
N GLN A 88 28.87 3.83 25.42
CA GLN A 88 29.60 5.04 25.02
C GLN A 88 30.56 4.79 23.85
N ASN A 89 31.22 3.64 23.78
CA ASN A 89 32.08 3.28 22.65
C ASN A 89 31.27 2.82 21.43
N LEU A 90 30.09 2.20 21.64
CA LEU A 90 29.14 1.91 20.58
C LEU A 90 28.60 3.20 19.95
N GLN A 91 28.23 4.21 20.76
CA GLN A 91 27.83 5.53 20.26
C GLN A 91 28.92 6.18 19.38
N LYS A 92 30.18 6.13 19.84
CA LYS A 92 31.30 6.64 19.03
C LYS A 92 31.45 5.89 17.71
N TYR A 93 31.29 4.56 17.74
CA TYR A 93 31.32 3.74 16.52
C TYR A 93 30.17 4.11 15.58
N LEU A 94 28.94 4.20 16.07
CA LEU A 94 27.77 4.58 15.28
C LEU A 94 27.96 5.97 14.66
N LYS A 95 28.53 6.92 15.39
CA LYS A 95 28.87 8.23 14.86
C LYS A 95 29.91 8.17 13.74
N CYS A 96 30.91 7.30 13.82
CA CYS A 96 31.87 7.09 12.73
C CYS A 96 31.22 6.56 11.47
N VAL A 97 30.18 5.72 11.60
CA VAL A 97 29.44 5.13 10.46
C VAL A 97 28.44 6.11 9.88
N SER A 98 27.73 6.90 10.71
CA SER A 98 26.71 7.86 10.25
C SER A 98 27.29 9.02 9.45
N VAL A 99 28.52 9.43 9.72
CA VAL A 99 29.18 10.52 8.94
C VAL A 99 29.29 10.20 7.45
N GLU A 100 29.46 8.92 7.08
CA GLU A 100 29.43 8.51 5.68
C GLU A 100 28.01 8.62 5.07
N GLN A 101 26.97 8.35 5.86
CA GLN A 101 25.57 8.41 5.41
C GLN A 101 25.08 9.86 5.27
N ASP A 102 25.38 10.73 6.23
CA ASP A 102 24.94 12.13 6.22
C ASP A 102 25.55 12.91 5.04
N LYS A 103 26.80 12.64 4.68
CA LYS A 103 27.48 13.31 3.56
C LYS A 103 27.06 12.79 2.18
N GLN A 104 26.53 11.60 2.06
CA GLN A 104 25.94 11.12 0.81
C GLN A 104 24.70 11.93 0.39
N HIS A 105 23.96 12.50 1.35
CA HIS A 105 22.83 13.37 1.07
C HIS A 105 23.23 14.78 0.60
N GLU A 106 24.43 15.24 0.95
CA GLU A 106 24.93 16.58 0.59
C GLU A 106 25.82 16.61 -0.67
N TRP A 107 25.97 15.50 -1.40
CA TRP A 107 26.87 15.36 -2.56
C TRP A 107 28.35 15.69 -2.24
N GLY A 108 28.73 15.68 -0.96
CA GLY A 108 30.08 15.93 -0.47
C GLY A 108 30.84 14.65 -0.16
N TYR A 109 32.02 14.51 -0.73
CA TYR A 109 32.95 13.45 -0.30
C TYR A 109 33.65 13.88 1.00
N PRO A 110 33.85 12.95 2.00
CA PRO A 110 34.59 13.30 3.20
C PRO A 110 36.02 13.75 2.86
N SER A 111 36.48 14.79 3.54
CA SER A 111 37.84 15.29 3.40
C SER A 111 38.88 14.28 3.90
N LYS A 112 40.13 14.46 3.53
CA LYS A 112 41.22 13.60 4.01
C LYS A 112 41.36 13.65 5.54
N GLU A 113 41.12 14.82 6.11
CA GLU A 113 41.15 15.10 7.55
C GLU A 113 40.06 14.37 8.29
N GLU A 114 38.85 14.35 7.75
CA GLU A 114 37.70 13.61 8.30
C GLU A 114 37.92 12.10 8.24
N ILE A 115 38.42 11.57 7.12
CA ILE A 115 38.77 10.15 6.98
C ILE A 115 39.86 9.77 8.00
N ALA A 116 40.89 10.62 8.17
CA ALA A 116 41.95 10.39 9.13
C ALA A 116 41.45 10.44 10.59
N ALA A 117 40.50 11.33 10.89
CA ALA A 117 39.87 11.41 12.21
C ALA A 117 39.04 10.13 12.48
N GLN A 118 38.18 9.74 11.53
CA GLN A 118 37.39 8.49 11.61
C GLN A 118 38.27 7.27 11.85
N GLN A 119 39.37 7.14 11.10
CA GLN A 119 40.32 6.03 11.29
C GLN A 119 40.98 6.02 12.66
N ARG A 120 41.32 7.20 13.22
CA ARG A 120 41.87 7.31 14.60
C ARG A 120 40.84 6.86 15.63
N ASP A 121 39.59 7.31 15.50
CA ASP A 121 38.51 6.95 16.41
C ASP A 121 38.21 5.43 16.33
N LEU A 122 38.10 4.87 15.14
CA LEU A 122 37.92 3.41 14.94
C LEU A 122 39.04 2.59 15.56
N LYS A 123 40.31 3.02 15.43
CA LYS A 123 41.44 2.35 16.06
C LYS A 123 41.39 2.41 17.60
N ALA A 124 40.98 3.54 18.17
CA ALA A 124 40.80 3.70 19.61
C ALA A 124 39.67 2.79 20.14
N ILE A 125 38.50 2.77 19.46
CA ILE A 125 37.37 1.90 19.81
C ILE A 125 37.76 0.42 19.68
N ARG A 126 38.48 0.05 18.63
CA ARG A 126 39.00 -1.29 18.42
C ARG A 126 39.89 -1.74 19.58
N THR A 127 40.84 -0.89 19.98
CA THR A 127 41.75 -1.17 21.10
C THR A 127 41.01 -1.33 22.42
N TYR A 128 40.02 -0.48 22.66
CA TYR A 128 39.13 -0.60 23.82
C TYR A 128 38.39 -1.95 23.80
N ALA A 129 37.75 -2.31 22.70
CA ALA A 129 36.99 -3.55 22.57
C ALA A 129 37.90 -4.78 22.77
N GLN A 130 39.09 -4.78 22.17
CA GLN A 130 40.09 -5.85 22.31
C GLN A 130 40.50 -6.04 23.78
N GLY A 131 40.71 -4.97 24.53
CA GLY A 131 41.04 -5.04 25.95
C GLY A 131 39.91 -5.55 26.86
N LYS A 132 38.70 -5.74 26.35
CA LYS A 132 37.50 -6.21 27.05
C LYS A 132 36.96 -7.57 26.64
N LEU A 133 37.69 -8.30 25.79
CA LEU A 133 37.26 -9.60 25.27
C LEU A 133 37.12 -10.69 26.35
N ASN A 134 37.70 -10.51 27.54
CA ASN A 134 37.52 -11.40 28.67
C ASN A 134 36.49 -10.93 29.70
N SER A 135 35.73 -9.85 29.41
CA SER A 135 34.69 -9.33 30.30
C SER A 135 33.38 -10.13 30.20
N LYS A 136 32.43 -9.83 31.11
CA LYS A 136 31.05 -10.38 31.03
C LYS A 136 30.30 -10.00 29.72
N LEU A 137 30.75 -8.94 29.03
CA LEU A 137 30.22 -8.48 27.74
C LEU A 137 31.13 -8.90 26.56
N ARG A 138 31.83 -10.04 26.69
CA ARG A 138 32.79 -10.47 25.67
C ARG A 138 32.23 -10.57 24.26
N SER A 139 30.97 -11.03 24.09
CA SER A 139 30.33 -11.15 22.78
C SER A 139 30.03 -9.79 22.16
N GLN A 140 29.56 -8.83 22.95
CA GLN A 140 29.33 -7.44 22.51
C GLN A 140 30.65 -6.74 22.15
N HIS A 141 31.71 -6.92 22.97
CA HIS A 141 33.02 -6.36 22.67
C HIS A 141 33.68 -7.05 21.47
N GLY A 142 33.51 -8.38 21.31
CA GLY A 142 33.97 -9.12 20.14
C GLY A 142 33.32 -8.63 18.85
N LEU A 143 32.01 -8.40 18.88
CA LEU A 143 31.29 -7.83 17.76
C LEU A 143 31.79 -6.42 17.40
N LEU A 144 31.96 -5.55 18.42
CA LEU A 144 32.48 -4.19 18.22
C LEU A 144 33.90 -4.20 17.64
N PHE A 145 34.76 -5.12 18.14
CA PHE A 145 36.10 -5.34 17.60
C PHE A 145 36.07 -5.71 16.12
N MET A 146 35.27 -6.71 15.75
CA MET A 146 35.15 -7.16 14.37
C MET A 146 34.56 -6.08 13.43
N ARG A 147 33.59 -5.31 13.92
CA ARG A 147 33.03 -4.16 13.19
C ARG A 147 34.09 -3.10 12.90
N CYS A 148 34.90 -2.75 13.87
CA CYS A 148 36.01 -1.80 13.67
C CYS A 148 37.03 -2.34 12.67
N ASN A 149 37.40 -3.63 12.73
CA ASN A 149 38.29 -4.26 11.79
C ASN A 149 37.74 -4.20 10.33
N MET A 150 36.44 -4.46 10.14
CA MET A 150 35.82 -4.33 8.81
C MET A 150 36.00 -2.92 8.24
N MET A 151 35.71 -1.89 9.03
CA MET A 151 35.84 -0.48 8.62
C MET A 151 37.30 -0.07 8.36
N LEU A 152 38.25 -0.68 9.09
CA LEU A 152 39.68 -0.44 8.93
C LEU A 152 40.33 -1.31 7.82
N GLY A 153 39.56 -2.18 7.15
CA GLY A 153 40.08 -3.09 6.13
C GLY A 153 40.91 -4.26 6.68
N GLN A 154 40.85 -4.54 7.98
CA GLN A 154 41.60 -5.58 8.66
C GLN A 154 40.87 -6.94 8.59
N HIS A 155 40.60 -7.41 7.39
CA HIS A 155 39.75 -8.58 7.15
C HIS A 155 40.42 -9.89 7.65
N GLN A 156 41.73 -10.05 7.47
CA GLN A 156 42.45 -11.23 7.94
C GLN A 156 42.38 -11.35 9.48
N GLU A 157 42.40 -10.24 10.20
CA GLU A 157 42.25 -10.26 11.66
C GLU A 157 40.86 -10.71 12.10
N ASN A 158 39.82 -10.38 11.33
CA ASN A 158 38.48 -10.89 11.60
C ASN A 158 38.38 -12.41 11.36
N ILE A 159 39.01 -12.90 10.32
CA ILE A 159 39.07 -14.35 10.04
C ILE A 159 39.78 -15.06 11.22
N ALA A 160 40.99 -14.62 11.55
CA ALA A 160 41.73 -15.21 12.66
C ALA A 160 40.99 -15.11 14.02
N PHE A 161 40.38 -13.98 14.30
CA PHE A 161 39.61 -13.82 15.54
C PHE A 161 38.38 -14.74 15.63
N TRP A 162 37.67 -14.92 14.52
CA TRP A 162 36.54 -15.86 14.45
C TRP A 162 37.03 -17.29 14.69
N GLU A 163 38.00 -17.76 13.93
CA GLU A 163 38.47 -19.14 13.96
C GLU A 163 39.09 -19.52 15.31
N GLN A 164 39.87 -18.61 15.91
CA GLN A 164 40.59 -18.88 17.15
C GLN A 164 39.80 -18.58 18.43
N THR A 165 38.77 -17.72 18.36
CA THR A 165 38.16 -17.17 19.58
C THR A 165 36.65 -17.12 19.51
N ALA A 166 36.06 -16.35 18.58
CA ALA A 166 34.65 -16.00 18.62
C ALA A 166 33.74 -17.20 18.28
N SER A 167 34.21 -18.15 17.48
CA SER A 167 33.49 -19.40 17.19
C SER A 167 33.18 -20.24 18.44
N GLN A 168 33.99 -20.07 19.50
CA GLN A 168 33.82 -20.78 20.79
C GLN A 168 32.93 -20.02 21.77
N TYR A 169 32.40 -18.83 21.41
CA TYR A 169 31.51 -18.10 22.28
C TYR A 169 30.16 -18.81 22.40
N ILE A 170 29.43 -18.52 23.49
CA ILE A 170 28.06 -19.01 23.71
C ILE A 170 27.18 -18.54 22.56
N GLU A 171 26.26 -19.39 22.11
CA GLU A 171 25.30 -19.05 21.06
C GLU A 171 24.43 -17.86 21.50
N THR A 172 24.53 -16.79 20.77
CA THR A 172 23.79 -15.54 20.97
C THR A 172 23.66 -14.81 19.63
N VAL A 173 22.74 -13.86 19.54
CA VAL A 173 22.63 -12.98 18.36
C VAL A 173 23.95 -12.27 18.04
N TYR A 174 24.76 -11.94 19.01
CA TYR A 174 26.08 -11.30 18.81
C TYR A 174 27.08 -12.26 18.12
N LYS A 175 27.05 -13.56 18.47
CA LYS A 175 27.85 -14.57 17.78
C LYS A 175 27.41 -14.73 16.34
N GLU A 176 26.11 -14.76 16.07
CA GLU A 176 25.59 -14.81 14.71
C GLU A 176 26.02 -13.58 13.89
N MET A 177 25.98 -12.38 14.48
CA MET A 177 26.47 -11.16 13.82
C MET A 177 27.97 -11.21 13.54
N MET A 178 28.78 -11.78 14.45
CA MET A 178 30.21 -12.00 14.22
C MET A 178 30.45 -13.02 13.10
N TYR A 179 29.62 -14.07 13.01
CA TYR A 179 29.68 -15.04 11.91
C TYR A 179 29.37 -14.40 10.56
N ASN A 180 28.43 -13.49 10.52
CA ASN A 180 28.14 -12.71 9.32
C ASN A 180 29.33 -11.82 8.91
N ILE A 181 29.99 -11.16 9.87
CA ILE A 181 31.21 -10.38 9.60
C ILE A 181 32.36 -11.27 9.14
N TYR A 182 32.49 -12.46 9.68
CA TYR A 182 33.47 -13.45 9.22
C TYR A 182 33.23 -13.81 7.75
N ALA A 183 31.99 -14.12 7.36
CA ALA A 183 31.65 -14.36 5.96
C ALA A 183 31.99 -13.15 5.06
N GLY A 184 31.71 -11.92 5.54
CA GLY A 184 32.10 -10.69 4.84
C GLY A 184 33.62 -10.53 4.70
N ALA A 185 34.38 -10.91 5.71
CA ALA A 185 35.84 -10.89 5.67
C ALA A 185 36.42 -11.92 4.65
N LEU A 186 35.84 -13.11 4.60
CA LEU A 186 36.17 -14.14 3.58
C LEU A 186 35.91 -13.59 2.17
N TYR A 187 34.77 -12.96 1.93
CA TYR A 187 34.47 -12.32 0.64
C TYR A 187 35.51 -11.26 0.25
N LYS A 188 35.88 -10.39 1.21
CA LYS A 188 36.87 -9.32 0.98
C LYS A 188 38.27 -9.83 0.75
N THR A 189 38.57 -11.06 1.14
CA THR A 189 39.89 -11.74 0.94
C THR A 189 39.90 -12.74 -0.22
N GLY A 190 38.81 -12.78 -1.03
CA GLY A 190 38.76 -13.58 -2.26
C GLY A 190 38.15 -14.98 -2.10
N HIS A 191 37.64 -15.34 -0.91
CA HIS A 191 36.97 -16.62 -0.63
C HIS A 191 35.47 -16.52 -0.91
N GLU A 192 35.09 -16.09 -2.12
CA GLU A 192 33.73 -15.77 -2.51
C GLU A 192 32.76 -16.95 -2.37
N ALA A 193 33.18 -18.16 -2.81
CA ALA A 193 32.30 -19.33 -2.77
C ALA A 193 31.93 -19.73 -1.34
N GLU A 194 32.94 -19.68 -0.42
CA GLU A 194 32.72 -19.97 0.99
C GLU A 194 31.82 -18.90 1.66
N ALA A 195 32.10 -17.62 1.41
CA ALA A 195 31.29 -16.53 1.89
C ALA A 195 29.82 -16.66 1.43
N GLY A 196 29.59 -16.98 0.16
CA GLY A 196 28.24 -17.20 -0.40
C GLY A 196 27.52 -18.36 0.26
N GLN A 197 28.23 -19.45 0.59
CA GLN A 197 27.66 -20.57 1.33
C GLN A 197 27.19 -20.14 2.74
N LEU A 198 28.02 -19.39 3.46
CA LEU A 198 27.73 -18.92 4.82
C LEU A 198 26.58 -17.91 4.85
N PHE A 199 26.58 -16.95 3.93
CA PHE A 199 25.46 -16.01 3.83
C PHE A 199 24.12 -16.70 3.49
N ALA A 200 24.16 -17.74 2.65
CA ALA A 200 22.96 -18.51 2.35
C ALA A 200 22.46 -19.29 3.57
N GLU A 201 23.36 -19.88 4.37
CA GLU A 201 23.02 -20.58 5.62
C GLU A 201 22.36 -19.63 6.64
N MET A 202 22.76 -18.36 6.67
CA MET A 202 22.20 -17.34 7.55
C MET A 202 20.92 -16.68 7.01
N ASN A 203 20.53 -16.92 5.76
CA ASN A 203 19.50 -16.19 5.04
C ASN A 203 19.81 -14.67 4.89
N ASP A 204 21.08 -14.34 4.69
CA ASP A 204 21.52 -12.98 4.42
C ASP A 204 21.40 -12.65 2.93
N TYR A 205 20.18 -12.29 2.52
CA TYR A 205 19.85 -12.03 1.11
C TYR A 205 20.54 -10.78 0.55
N GLU A 206 20.79 -9.77 1.37
CA GLU A 206 21.49 -8.54 0.96
C GLU A 206 22.95 -8.84 0.58
N SER A 207 23.62 -9.65 1.38
CA SER A 207 25.00 -10.08 1.10
C SER A 207 25.07 -11.03 -0.09
N LEU A 208 24.12 -11.96 -0.23
CA LEU A 208 24.00 -12.82 -1.42
C LEU A 208 23.79 -11.99 -2.69
N MET A 209 22.90 -10.99 -2.65
CA MET A 209 22.71 -10.07 -3.78
C MET A 209 24.02 -9.36 -4.13
N THR A 210 24.80 -8.92 -3.14
CA THR A 210 26.09 -8.26 -3.36
C THR A 210 27.09 -9.19 -4.05
N ILE A 211 27.22 -10.44 -3.60
CA ILE A 211 28.16 -11.43 -4.18
C ILE A 211 27.74 -11.83 -5.60
N TYR A 212 26.45 -12.13 -5.79
CA TYR A 212 25.95 -12.72 -7.02
C TYR A 212 25.30 -11.73 -7.98
N TYR A 213 25.34 -10.42 -7.73
CA TYR A 213 24.67 -9.40 -8.55
C TYR A 213 24.87 -9.56 -10.06
N LEU A 214 26.09 -9.84 -10.51
CA LEU A 214 26.45 -10.08 -11.91
C LEU A 214 26.36 -11.56 -12.32
N LYS A 215 26.01 -12.48 -11.43
CA LYS A 215 26.03 -13.94 -11.60
C LYS A 215 24.64 -14.56 -11.47
N ARG A 216 23.58 -13.84 -11.86
CA ARG A 216 22.17 -14.23 -11.72
C ARG A 216 21.57 -14.78 -13.02
N SER A 217 22.37 -14.88 -14.10
CA SER A 217 21.92 -15.44 -15.37
C SER A 217 21.82 -16.97 -15.33
N TYR A 218 21.03 -17.54 -16.23
CA TYR A 218 20.95 -18.99 -16.42
C TYR A 218 22.34 -19.64 -16.51
N GLN A 219 23.24 -19.07 -17.32
CA GLN A 219 24.59 -19.62 -17.52
C GLN A 219 25.40 -19.61 -16.21
N ALA A 220 25.30 -18.53 -15.44
CA ALA A 220 26.01 -18.42 -14.16
C ALA A 220 25.48 -19.41 -13.13
N ILE A 221 24.17 -19.58 -13.03
CA ILE A 221 23.50 -20.56 -12.14
C ILE A 221 23.89 -21.97 -12.52
N ARG A 222 23.89 -22.28 -13.83
CA ARG A 222 24.35 -23.58 -14.35
C ARG A 222 25.80 -23.86 -13.99
N GLN A 223 26.68 -22.89 -14.17
CA GLN A 223 28.10 -23.01 -13.83
C GLN A 223 28.29 -23.22 -12.31
N HIS A 224 27.57 -22.50 -11.48
CA HIS A 224 27.60 -22.65 -10.03
C HIS A 224 27.15 -24.06 -9.59
N TYR A 225 26.06 -24.59 -10.17
CA TYR A 225 25.59 -25.95 -9.94
C TYR A 225 26.63 -26.99 -10.36
N GLN A 226 27.26 -26.80 -11.52
CA GLN A 226 28.30 -27.74 -11.99
C GLN A 226 29.53 -27.81 -11.05
N GLN A 227 29.85 -26.71 -10.40
CA GLN A 227 30.94 -26.64 -9.42
C GLN A 227 30.51 -27.25 -8.06
N ASN A 228 29.32 -26.99 -7.60
CA ASN A 228 28.78 -27.51 -6.35
C ASN A 228 27.26 -27.74 -6.44
N PRO A 229 26.79 -28.96 -6.79
CA PRO A 229 25.36 -29.27 -6.93
C PRO A 229 24.55 -29.16 -5.65
N THR A 230 25.21 -29.17 -4.48
CA THR A 230 24.57 -29.08 -3.16
C THR A 230 24.82 -27.72 -2.47
N SER A 231 25.29 -26.72 -3.23
CA SER A 231 25.53 -25.38 -2.71
C SER A 231 24.25 -24.75 -2.11
N LYS A 232 24.34 -24.24 -0.89
CA LYS A 232 23.24 -23.55 -0.21
C LYS A 232 22.85 -22.21 -0.86
N ALA A 233 23.70 -21.66 -1.74
CA ALA A 233 23.37 -20.47 -2.52
C ALA A 233 22.43 -20.76 -3.71
N LEU A 234 22.34 -22.01 -4.18
CA LEU A 234 21.47 -22.40 -5.31
C LEU A 234 19.98 -22.13 -5.05
N PRO A 235 19.41 -22.42 -3.88
CA PRO A 235 18.03 -22.07 -3.58
C PRO A 235 17.74 -20.59 -3.75
N TRP A 236 18.64 -19.72 -3.27
CA TRP A 236 18.49 -18.28 -3.43
C TRP A 236 18.61 -17.85 -4.90
N LEU A 237 19.64 -18.32 -5.61
CA LEU A 237 19.86 -18.00 -7.02
C LEU A 237 18.68 -18.43 -7.91
N LEU A 238 18.15 -19.64 -7.67
CA LEU A 238 16.99 -20.14 -8.41
C LEU A 238 15.72 -19.34 -8.09
N THR A 239 15.52 -19.00 -6.81
CA THR A 239 14.38 -18.17 -6.39
C THR A 239 14.44 -16.77 -7.01
N ASP A 240 15.61 -16.14 -6.99
CA ASP A 240 15.82 -14.86 -7.65
C ASP A 240 15.49 -14.94 -9.15
N PHE A 241 15.98 -15.97 -9.84
CA PHE A 241 15.70 -16.16 -11.26
C PHE A 241 14.20 -16.32 -11.55
N VAL A 242 13.54 -17.22 -10.80
CA VAL A 242 12.12 -17.53 -11.01
C VAL A 242 11.23 -16.34 -10.68
N ASN A 243 11.55 -15.58 -9.62
CA ASN A 243 10.79 -14.41 -9.24
C ASN A 243 10.99 -13.24 -10.23
N ASN A 244 12.21 -13.07 -10.78
CA ASN A 244 12.42 -12.12 -11.88
C ASN A 244 11.61 -12.50 -13.13
N ALA A 245 11.50 -13.80 -13.45
CA ALA A 245 10.68 -14.26 -14.56
C ALA A 245 9.19 -13.99 -14.33
N GLN A 246 8.70 -14.18 -13.10
CA GLN A 246 7.32 -13.83 -12.74
C GLN A 246 7.09 -12.33 -12.88
N GLU A 247 7.97 -11.50 -12.35
CA GLU A 247 7.85 -10.05 -12.39
C GLU A 247 7.87 -9.53 -13.84
N TYR A 248 8.73 -10.08 -14.69
CA TYR A 248 8.75 -9.75 -16.10
C TYR A 248 7.40 -10.01 -16.79
N VAL A 249 6.78 -11.16 -16.52
CA VAL A 249 5.45 -11.52 -17.08
C VAL A 249 4.36 -10.62 -16.49
N ASP A 250 4.36 -10.37 -15.19
CA ASP A 250 3.37 -9.54 -14.51
C ASP A 250 3.40 -8.09 -15.03
N ASN A 251 4.55 -7.60 -15.45
CA ASN A 251 4.75 -6.28 -16.05
C ASN A 251 4.58 -6.24 -17.59
N GLY A 252 3.97 -7.27 -18.16
CA GLY A 252 3.69 -7.32 -19.60
C GLY A 252 4.93 -7.40 -20.49
N GLY A 253 6.02 -7.96 -19.98
CA GLY A 253 7.29 -8.09 -20.69
C GLY A 253 8.20 -6.85 -20.61
N ASN A 254 7.95 -5.94 -19.68
CA ASN A 254 8.74 -4.73 -19.48
C ASN A 254 9.28 -4.67 -18.05
N GLY A 255 10.46 -5.19 -17.79
CA GLY A 255 11.08 -5.28 -16.48
C GLY A 255 11.38 -3.93 -15.79
N TYR A 256 11.47 -2.85 -16.57
CA TYR A 256 11.72 -1.50 -16.05
C TYR A 256 10.46 -0.70 -15.72
N ALA A 257 9.27 -1.22 -16.00
CA ALA A 257 8.01 -0.46 -15.87
C ALA A 257 7.75 0.05 -14.43
N ASN A 258 8.32 -0.58 -13.40
CA ASN A 258 8.07 -0.27 -11.99
C ASN A 258 9.24 0.42 -11.28
N GLY A 259 10.28 0.86 -11.98
CA GLY A 259 11.41 1.57 -11.37
C GLY A 259 12.24 0.74 -10.36
N LYS A 260 12.08 -0.58 -10.32
CA LYS A 260 12.84 -1.46 -9.43
C LYS A 260 14.23 -1.73 -10.03
N MET A 261 15.24 -1.18 -9.39
CA MET A 261 16.64 -1.13 -9.88
C MET A 261 17.34 -2.50 -10.02
N PHE A 262 16.77 -3.57 -9.46
CA PHE A 262 17.41 -4.90 -9.41
C PHE A 262 16.66 -6.01 -10.14
N VAL A 263 15.58 -5.70 -10.83
CA VAL A 263 14.82 -6.68 -11.62
C VAL A 263 15.57 -6.97 -12.92
N ARG A 264 15.70 -8.26 -13.23
CA ARG A 264 16.25 -8.72 -14.50
C ARG A 264 15.11 -9.05 -15.46
N ASP A 265 15.30 -8.67 -16.71
CA ASP A 265 14.47 -9.14 -17.80
C ASP A 265 14.82 -10.59 -18.14
N ILE A 266 13.93 -11.51 -17.83
CA ILE A 266 14.07 -12.92 -18.21
C ILE A 266 13.28 -13.16 -19.48
N ASN A 267 13.98 -13.17 -20.62
CA ASN A 267 13.35 -13.43 -21.91
C ASN A 267 12.90 -14.90 -22.06
N ALA A 268 12.04 -15.15 -23.06
CA ALA A 268 11.48 -16.48 -23.31
C ALA A 268 12.53 -17.57 -23.55
N GLN A 269 13.66 -17.24 -24.18
CA GLN A 269 14.74 -18.19 -24.45
C GLN A 269 15.47 -18.57 -23.16
N GLU A 270 15.82 -17.59 -22.32
CA GLU A 270 16.50 -17.84 -21.05
C GLU A 270 15.58 -18.62 -20.09
N SER A 271 14.29 -18.29 -20.04
CA SER A 271 13.29 -19.04 -19.28
C SER A 271 13.20 -20.50 -19.76
N TRP A 272 13.15 -20.73 -21.08
CA TRP A 272 13.13 -22.08 -21.64
C TRP A 272 14.41 -22.86 -21.30
N GLN A 273 15.59 -22.24 -21.40
CA GLN A 273 16.87 -22.87 -21.03
C GLN A 273 16.87 -23.28 -19.55
N MET A 274 16.36 -22.45 -18.67
CA MET A 274 16.23 -22.79 -17.25
C MET A 274 15.25 -23.95 -17.01
N GLN A 275 14.12 -24.00 -17.73
CA GLN A 275 13.18 -25.15 -17.67
C GLN A 275 13.88 -26.47 -18.02
N GLN A 276 14.68 -26.49 -19.11
CA GLN A 276 15.43 -27.69 -19.53
C GLN A 276 16.52 -28.06 -18.51
N PHE A 277 17.17 -27.05 -17.93
CA PHE A 277 18.19 -27.25 -16.92
C PHE A 277 17.60 -27.82 -15.61
N CYS A 278 16.48 -27.30 -15.14
CA CYS A 278 15.78 -27.85 -13.98
C CYS A 278 15.45 -29.34 -14.16
N GLU A 279 14.96 -29.74 -15.35
CA GLU A 279 14.67 -31.14 -15.66
C GLU A 279 15.96 -31.99 -15.65
N MET A 280 17.06 -31.47 -16.18
CA MET A 280 18.34 -32.16 -16.14
C MET A 280 18.85 -32.36 -14.71
N VAL A 281 18.78 -31.32 -13.87
CA VAL A 281 19.21 -31.38 -12.45
C VAL A 281 18.44 -32.48 -11.69
N VAL A 282 17.13 -32.53 -11.88
CA VAL A 282 16.30 -33.58 -11.25
C VAL A 282 16.69 -34.96 -11.72
N LYS A 283 16.95 -35.15 -13.03
CA LYS A 283 17.36 -36.45 -13.60
C LYS A 283 18.74 -36.87 -13.16
N GLU A 284 19.68 -35.93 -12.98
CA GLU A 284 21.03 -36.24 -12.49
C GLU A 284 21.06 -36.76 -11.05
N GLY A 285 20.07 -36.33 -10.23
CA GLY A 285 19.96 -36.76 -8.83
C GLY A 285 21.09 -36.32 -7.91
N LYS A 286 21.87 -35.27 -8.28
CA LYS A 286 23.01 -34.77 -7.49
C LYS A 286 22.61 -33.68 -6.49
N THR A 287 21.41 -33.11 -6.65
CA THR A 287 20.89 -32.08 -5.75
C THR A 287 20.26 -32.70 -4.50
N ASP A 288 20.38 -32.02 -3.37
CA ASP A 288 19.71 -32.38 -2.11
C ASP A 288 18.26 -31.86 -2.03
N CYS A 289 17.81 -31.06 -3.01
CA CYS A 289 16.47 -30.48 -3.05
C CYS A 289 15.76 -30.61 -4.43
N PRO A 290 15.49 -31.85 -4.91
CA PRO A 290 14.91 -32.09 -6.23
C PRO A 290 13.53 -31.43 -6.40
N ILE A 291 12.69 -31.39 -5.34
CA ILE A 291 11.40 -30.72 -5.37
C ILE A 291 11.50 -29.25 -5.82
N MET A 292 12.52 -28.52 -5.34
CA MET A 292 12.70 -27.10 -5.65
C MET A 292 12.94 -26.89 -7.16
N TRP A 293 13.77 -27.72 -7.76
CA TRP A 293 14.06 -27.63 -9.20
C TRP A 293 12.83 -28.01 -10.05
N LYS A 294 12.11 -29.05 -9.64
CA LYS A 294 10.92 -29.50 -10.38
C LYS A 294 9.78 -28.48 -10.29
N MET A 295 9.52 -27.91 -9.11
CA MET A 295 8.50 -26.85 -8.99
C MET A 295 8.90 -25.54 -9.67
N ALA A 296 10.22 -25.20 -9.73
CA ALA A 296 10.69 -24.06 -10.51
C ALA A 296 10.40 -24.23 -12.01
N LYS A 297 10.67 -25.46 -12.55
CA LYS A 297 10.29 -25.79 -13.92
C LYS A 297 8.80 -25.59 -14.16
N ALA A 298 7.95 -26.19 -13.33
CA ALA A 298 6.52 -26.09 -13.47
C ALA A 298 6.01 -24.64 -13.44
N TRP A 299 6.57 -23.81 -12.55
CA TRP A 299 6.18 -22.40 -12.48
C TRP A 299 6.64 -21.60 -13.71
N LEU A 300 7.88 -21.79 -14.18
CA LEU A 300 8.38 -21.17 -15.41
C LEU A 300 7.58 -21.61 -16.67
N GLU A 301 7.12 -22.85 -16.72
CA GLU A 301 6.22 -23.34 -17.78
C GLU A 301 4.87 -22.64 -17.74
N PHE A 302 4.28 -22.50 -16.53
CA PHE A 302 3.03 -21.76 -16.34
C PHE A 302 3.16 -20.30 -16.79
N LEU A 303 4.22 -19.61 -16.38
CA LEU A 303 4.51 -18.23 -16.78
C LEU A 303 4.73 -18.10 -18.30
N SER A 304 5.24 -19.14 -18.94
CA SER A 304 5.41 -19.21 -20.41
C SER A 304 4.14 -19.64 -21.17
N GLY A 305 3.00 -19.80 -20.48
CA GLY A 305 1.71 -20.21 -21.05
C GLY A 305 1.55 -21.72 -21.31
N LYS A 306 2.53 -22.56 -20.95
CA LYS A 306 2.49 -24.01 -21.06
C LYS A 306 1.70 -24.65 -19.91
N LYS A 307 0.42 -24.33 -19.82
CA LYS A 307 -0.40 -24.64 -18.64
C LYS A 307 -0.57 -26.14 -18.38
N LYS A 308 -0.62 -26.99 -19.43
CA LYS A 308 -0.79 -28.43 -19.28
C LYS A 308 0.50 -29.09 -18.76
N GLU A 309 1.64 -28.71 -19.30
CA GLU A 309 2.94 -29.16 -18.88
C GLU A 309 3.18 -28.76 -17.42
N ALA A 310 2.93 -27.50 -17.09
CA ALA A 310 3.02 -26.99 -15.73
C ALA A 310 2.16 -27.78 -14.73
N ALA A 311 0.92 -28.15 -15.10
CA ALA A 311 0.05 -28.95 -14.26
C ALA A 311 0.59 -30.37 -14.05
N THR A 312 1.21 -30.98 -15.05
CA THR A 312 1.85 -32.30 -14.93
C THR A 312 3.07 -32.22 -14.03
N ASP A 313 3.96 -31.25 -14.30
CA ASP A 313 5.23 -31.13 -13.60
C ASP A 313 5.07 -30.73 -12.12
N ILE A 314 4.04 -29.94 -11.79
CA ILE A 314 3.78 -29.62 -10.36
C ILE A 314 3.23 -30.83 -9.59
N LEU A 315 2.40 -31.67 -10.22
CA LEU A 315 1.93 -32.93 -9.63
C LEU A 315 3.07 -33.95 -9.41
N ASP A 316 4.11 -33.90 -10.22
CA ASP A 316 5.30 -34.69 -10.02
C ASP A 316 6.21 -34.06 -8.95
N ALA A 317 6.31 -32.75 -8.89
CA ALA A 317 7.10 -32.05 -7.89
C ALA A 317 6.64 -32.36 -6.45
N VAL A 318 5.34 -32.38 -6.17
CA VAL A 318 4.82 -32.64 -4.82
C VAL A 318 5.14 -34.06 -4.29
N LYS A 319 5.57 -34.98 -5.16
CA LYS A 319 5.99 -36.34 -4.79
C LYS A 319 7.47 -36.42 -4.41
N LEU A 320 8.25 -35.38 -4.68
CA LEU A 320 9.70 -35.36 -4.46
C LEU A 320 10.05 -34.95 -3.03
N ASP A 321 11.25 -35.34 -2.60
CA ASP A 321 11.75 -34.97 -1.28
C ASP A 321 12.22 -33.51 -1.22
N GLY A 322 11.99 -32.91 -0.05
CA GLY A 322 12.39 -31.54 0.27
C GLY A 322 11.96 -31.14 1.67
N THR A 323 12.29 -29.94 2.07
CA THR A 323 11.89 -29.36 3.35
C THR A 323 10.37 -29.19 3.45
N ALA A 324 9.83 -29.05 4.65
CA ALA A 324 8.41 -28.77 4.86
C ALA A 324 7.97 -27.49 4.08
N ARG A 325 8.79 -26.44 4.10
CA ARG A 325 8.54 -25.21 3.34
C ARG A 325 8.49 -25.43 1.83
N MET A 326 9.40 -26.24 1.28
CA MET A 326 9.38 -26.58 -0.15
C MET A 326 8.11 -27.35 -0.53
N LYS A 327 7.64 -28.27 0.32
CA LYS A 327 6.40 -29.01 0.11
C LYS A 327 5.18 -28.08 0.17
N ASP A 328 5.12 -27.18 1.14
CA ASP A 328 4.08 -26.17 1.22
C ASP A 328 4.11 -25.23 -0.01
N ASN A 329 5.30 -24.84 -0.47
CA ASN A 329 5.42 -24.01 -1.68
C ASN A 329 4.98 -24.75 -2.95
N ALA A 330 5.31 -26.02 -3.10
CA ALA A 330 4.82 -26.85 -4.21
C ALA A 330 3.30 -26.97 -4.19
N HIS A 331 2.69 -27.12 -3.01
CA HIS A 331 1.23 -27.13 -2.84
C HIS A 331 0.61 -25.79 -3.25
N VAL A 332 1.19 -24.68 -2.85
CA VAL A 332 0.76 -23.32 -3.28
C VAL A 332 0.77 -23.18 -4.80
N LEU A 333 1.87 -23.59 -5.45
CA LEU A 333 1.95 -23.54 -6.92
C LEU A 333 0.92 -24.46 -7.58
N MET A 334 0.70 -25.66 -7.03
CA MET A 334 -0.34 -26.58 -7.49
C MET A 334 -1.73 -25.96 -7.36
N LEU A 335 -2.05 -25.37 -6.21
CA LEU A 335 -3.31 -24.63 -6.00
C LEU A 335 -3.50 -23.55 -7.06
N TYR A 336 -2.50 -22.69 -7.25
CA TYR A 336 -2.61 -21.56 -8.16
C TYR A 336 -2.73 -22.00 -9.63
N ILE A 337 -1.92 -22.97 -10.08
CA ILE A 337 -1.95 -23.52 -11.44
C ILE A 337 -3.31 -24.20 -11.69
N THR A 338 -3.81 -24.99 -10.73
CA THR A 338 -5.11 -25.67 -10.85
C THR A 338 -6.26 -24.68 -10.91
N ALA A 339 -6.30 -23.73 -9.96
CA ALA A 339 -7.35 -22.73 -9.88
C ALA A 339 -7.39 -21.83 -11.13
N SER A 340 -6.22 -21.46 -11.69
CA SER A 340 -6.14 -20.64 -12.90
C SER A 340 -6.68 -21.30 -14.16
N GLN A 341 -6.82 -22.63 -14.19
CA GLN A 341 -7.30 -23.40 -15.33
C GLN A 341 -8.73 -23.91 -15.14
N ALA A 342 -9.22 -23.96 -13.91
CA ALA A 342 -10.55 -24.42 -13.57
C ALA A 342 -11.62 -23.43 -14.05
N LYS A 343 -12.84 -23.96 -14.30
CA LYS A 343 -14.03 -23.14 -14.53
C LYS A 343 -14.88 -23.15 -13.25
N PRO A 344 -15.58 -22.05 -12.92
CA PRO A 344 -16.52 -22.03 -11.80
C PRO A 344 -17.53 -23.19 -11.90
N SER A 345 -17.58 -24.02 -10.87
CA SER A 345 -18.47 -25.19 -10.76
C SER A 345 -18.56 -25.61 -9.31
N GLN A 346 -19.55 -26.43 -8.95
CA GLN A 346 -19.66 -26.95 -7.59
C GLN A 346 -18.40 -27.74 -7.16
N ALA A 347 -17.83 -28.55 -8.05
CA ALA A 347 -16.60 -29.29 -7.76
C ALA A 347 -15.40 -28.36 -7.54
N PHE A 348 -15.32 -27.24 -8.28
CA PHE A 348 -14.30 -26.21 -8.05
C PHE A 348 -14.52 -25.47 -6.75
N ASP A 349 -15.77 -25.14 -6.40
CA ASP A 349 -16.11 -24.51 -5.13
C ASP A 349 -15.71 -25.39 -3.94
N ASP A 350 -15.99 -26.72 -4.03
CA ASP A 350 -15.62 -27.66 -2.99
C ASP A 350 -14.11 -27.77 -2.82
N TYR A 351 -13.36 -27.88 -3.94
CA TYR A 351 -11.90 -27.86 -3.95
C TYR A 351 -11.34 -26.57 -3.35
N LEU A 352 -11.82 -25.42 -3.82
CA LEU A 352 -11.34 -24.11 -3.38
C LEU A 352 -11.59 -23.90 -1.87
N ALA A 353 -12.73 -24.37 -1.35
CA ALA A 353 -13.01 -24.28 0.09
C ALA A 353 -12.02 -25.07 0.95
N ASP A 354 -11.65 -26.29 0.49
CA ASP A 354 -10.67 -27.13 1.18
C ASP A 354 -9.27 -26.46 1.15
N GLU A 355 -8.86 -25.93 0.00
CA GLU A 355 -7.57 -25.24 -0.18
C GLU A 355 -7.47 -23.94 0.61
N LEU A 356 -8.52 -23.11 0.62
CA LEU A 356 -8.56 -21.90 1.42
C LEU A 356 -8.53 -22.19 2.92
N THR A 357 -9.15 -23.30 3.35
CA THR A 357 -9.09 -23.74 4.74
C THR A 357 -7.66 -24.16 5.12
N TRP A 358 -6.98 -24.90 4.25
CA TRP A 358 -5.57 -25.23 4.41
C TRP A 358 -4.70 -23.97 4.48
N LEU A 359 -4.90 -23.03 3.55
CA LEU A 359 -4.13 -21.77 3.48
C LEU A 359 -4.28 -20.95 4.77
N ARG A 360 -5.51 -20.84 5.30
CA ARG A 360 -5.77 -20.18 6.59
C ARG A 360 -5.09 -20.88 7.78
N GLY A 361 -4.99 -22.22 7.73
CA GLY A 361 -4.20 -22.98 8.69
C GLY A 361 -2.73 -22.57 8.65
N LYS A 362 -2.15 -22.50 7.45
CA LYS A 362 -0.74 -22.08 7.26
C LYS A 362 -0.45 -20.65 7.68
N GLN A 363 -1.34 -19.72 7.40
CA GLN A 363 -1.22 -18.32 7.88
C GLN A 363 -1.14 -18.26 9.41
N LYS A 364 -1.92 -19.07 10.13
CA LYS A 364 -1.87 -19.12 11.59
C LYS A 364 -0.61 -19.80 12.13
N GLU A 365 -0.09 -20.83 11.44
CA GLU A 365 1.14 -21.52 11.81
C GLU A 365 2.38 -20.65 11.64
N THR A 366 2.36 -19.70 10.69
CA THR A 366 3.52 -18.92 10.25
C THR A 366 3.30 -17.42 10.36
N MET A 367 2.79 -16.93 11.48
CA MET A 367 2.40 -15.52 11.68
C MET A 367 3.53 -14.49 11.40
N ASP A 368 4.79 -14.92 11.51
CA ASP A 368 5.95 -14.06 11.21
C ASP A 368 6.35 -14.06 9.71
N ASP A 369 5.66 -14.84 8.87
CA ASP A 369 5.94 -14.96 7.43
C ASP A 369 4.70 -14.60 6.60
N SER A 370 4.72 -13.46 5.94
CA SER A 370 3.64 -12.97 5.09
C SER A 370 3.44 -13.74 3.77
N PHE A 371 4.17 -14.82 3.53
CA PHE A 371 4.10 -15.56 2.26
C PHE A 371 2.68 -16.07 1.96
N PHE A 372 2.01 -16.70 2.93
CA PHE A 372 0.68 -17.26 2.70
C PHE A 372 -0.40 -16.18 2.56
N ASP A 373 -0.20 -15.00 3.18
CA ASP A 373 -1.05 -13.83 2.96
C ASP A 373 -0.89 -13.29 1.54
N ASN A 374 0.35 -13.24 1.04
CA ASN A 374 0.66 -12.85 -0.34
C ASN A 374 0.07 -13.83 -1.35
N VAL A 375 0.09 -15.14 -1.05
CA VAL A 375 -0.54 -16.19 -1.87
C VAL A 375 -2.04 -15.96 -1.96
N GLU A 376 -2.72 -15.74 -0.83
CA GLU A 376 -4.15 -15.46 -0.79
C GLU A 376 -4.51 -14.22 -1.60
N THR A 377 -3.74 -13.15 -1.42
CA THR A 377 -3.93 -11.91 -2.16
C THR A 377 -3.77 -12.11 -3.67
N ARG A 378 -2.72 -12.82 -4.09
CA ARG A 378 -2.48 -13.09 -5.50
C ARG A 378 -3.55 -14.01 -6.10
N LEU A 379 -3.91 -15.09 -5.41
CA LEU A 379 -4.98 -16.00 -5.82
C LEU A 379 -6.29 -15.22 -6.02
N THR A 380 -6.64 -14.38 -5.04
CA THR A 380 -7.85 -13.56 -5.10
C THR A 380 -7.84 -12.61 -6.31
N ASN A 381 -6.79 -11.81 -6.46
CA ASN A 381 -6.74 -10.75 -7.45
C ASN A 381 -6.62 -11.27 -8.90
N TYR A 382 -5.79 -12.28 -9.11
CA TYR A 382 -5.45 -12.75 -10.46
C TYR A 382 -6.25 -13.97 -10.92
N VAL A 383 -6.91 -14.69 -9.99
CA VAL A 383 -7.69 -15.90 -10.32
C VAL A 383 -9.16 -15.73 -9.95
N LEU A 384 -9.47 -15.49 -8.67
CA LEU A 384 -10.86 -15.54 -8.20
C LEU A 384 -11.68 -14.34 -8.69
N VAL A 385 -11.12 -13.12 -8.65
CA VAL A 385 -11.78 -11.92 -9.18
C VAL A 385 -12.16 -12.07 -10.65
N PRO A 386 -11.25 -12.48 -11.57
CA PRO A 386 -11.61 -12.78 -12.95
C PRO A 386 -12.66 -13.89 -13.10
N HIS A 387 -12.57 -14.96 -12.30
CA HIS A 387 -13.49 -16.11 -12.36
C HIS A 387 -14.93 -15.74 -12.01
N TYR A 388 -15.11 -14.91 -10.98
CA TYR A 388 -16.43 -14.54 -10.48
C TYR A 388 -16.90 -13.16 -10.90
N ARG A 389 -16.24 -12.51 -11.88
CA ARG A 389 -16.59 -11.17 -12.37
C ARG A 389 -18.05 -11.02 -12.80
N SER A 390 -18.67 -12.06 -13.33
CA SER A 390 -20.07 -12.04 -13.74
C SER A 390 -21.07 -12.22 -12.59
N ASN A 391 -20.59 -12.50 -11.37
CA ASN A 391 -21.43 -12.65 -10.18
C ASN A 391 -20.97 -11.65 -9.11
N PRO A 392 -21.50 -10.42 -9.13
CA PRO A 392 -21.03 -9.33 -8.25
C PRO A 392 -21.22 -9.66 -6.76
N VAL A 393 -22.25 -10.39 -6.39
CA VAL A 393 -22.50 -10.79 -5.00
C VAL A 393 -21.43 -11.76 -4.49
N ARG A 394 -21.09 -12.77 -5.29
CA ARG A 394 -20.06 -13.73 -4.91
C ARG A 394 -18.67 -13.13 -4.96
N LEU A 395 -18.42 -12.23 -5.90
CA LEU A 395 -17.20 -11.46 -5.98
C LEU A 395 -17.00 -10.60 -4.71
N ALA A 396 -18.05 -9.93 -4.26
CA ALA A 396 -18.05 -9.19 -3.01
C ALA A 396 -17.73 -10.09 -1.81
N ALA A 397 -18.38 -11.24 -1.73
CA ALA A 397 -18.14 -12.21 -0.65
C ALA A 397 -16.68 -12.70 -0.63
N ILE A 398 -16.09 -13.01 -1.79
CA ILE A 398 -14.69 -13.39 -1.91
C ILE A 398 -13.77 -12.26 -1.45
N ALA A 399 -13.96 -11.05 -1.94
CA ALA A 399 -13.13 -9.90 -1.59
C ALA A 399 -13.19 -9.57 -0.09
N ARG A 400 -14.34 -9.72 0.54
CA ARG A 400 -14.54 -9.45 1.98
C ARG A 400 -14.02 -10.58 2.87
N ALA A 401 -14.21 -11.83 2.48
CA ALA A 401 -13.75 -12.99 3.25
C ALA A 401 -12.23 -13.16 3.23
N LEU A 402 -11.59 -12.82 2.11
CA LEU A 402 -10.15 -12.99 1.91
C LEU A 402 -9.34 -11.71 2.17
N HIS A 403 -9.96 -10.67 2.72
CA HIS A 403 -9.33 -9.40 3.11
C HIS A 403 -8.37 -8.83 2.06
N SER A 404 -8.73 -8.97 0.79
CA SER A 404 -7.89 -8.60 -0.35
C SER A 404 -7.81 -7.08 -0.48
N ALA A 405 -6.83 -6.48 0.17
CA ALA A 405 -6.56 -5.04 0.11
C ALA A 405 -6.21 -4.52 -1.30
N GLY A 406 -5.86 -5.40 -2.23
CA GLY A 406 -5.43 -5.04 -3.59
C GLY A 406 -6.48 -5.29 -4.69
N SER A 407 -7.64 -5.87 -4.37
CA SER A 407 -8.64 -6.23 -5.39
C SER A 407 -9.32 -5.03 -6.06
N GLY A 408 -9.16 -3.82 -5.52
CA GLY A 408 -9.91 -2.63 -5.95
C GLY A 408 -11.43 -2.80 -5.78
N PHE A 409 -11.85 -3.85 -5.08
CA PHE A 409 -13.25 -4.17 -4.84
C PHE A 409 -13.69 -3.61 -3.49
N ASP A 410 -14.49 -2.56 -3.55
CA ASP A 410 -15.19 -2.00 -2.41
C ASP A 410 -16.69 -2.29 -2.56
N LEU A 411 -17.38 -2.67 -1.47
CA LEU A 411 -18.83 -2.81 -1.44
C LEU A 411 -19.54 -1.55 -1.94
N ASP A 412 -18.90 -0.39 -1.76
CA ASP A 412 -19.40 0.87 -2.27
C ASP A 412 -19.47 0.92 -3.81
N THR A 413 -18.68 0.10 -4.53
CA THR A 413 -18.71 0.02 -6.00
C THR A 413 -19.90 -0.77 -6.55
N LEU A 414 -20.54 -1.63 -5.75
CA LEU A 414 -21.74 -2.35 -6.13
C LEU A 414 -22.91 -1.37 -6.35
N ASN A 415 -23.81 -1.70 -7.28
CA ASN A 415 -25.11 -1.02 -7.31
C ASN A 415 -25.95 -1.42 -6.09
N VAL A 416 -27.02 -0.66 -5.78
CA VAL A 416 -27.82 -0.88 -4.59
C VAL A 416 -28.47 -2.25 -4.56
N ALA A 417 -29.00 -2.73 -5.69
CA ALA A 417 -29.68 -4.03 -5.78
C ALA A 417 -28.74 -5.20 -5.50
N ASP A 418 -27.49 -5.14 -5.98
CA ASP A 418 -26.49 -6.17 -5.70
C ASP A 418 -25.97 -6.06 -4.27
N THR A 419 -25.97 -4.86 -3.66
CA THR A 419 -25.64 -4.68 -2.24
C THR A 419 -26.71 -5.31 -1.34
N GLU A 420 -28.00 -5.16 -1.66
CA GLU A 420 -29.10 -5.82 -0.95
C GLU A 420 -29.03 -7.36 -1.09
N LYS A 421 -28.76 -7.86 -2.32
CA LYS A 421 -28.55 -9.29 -2.55
C LYS A 421 -27.33 -9.82 -1.77
N TYR A 422 -26.27 -9.02 -1.65
CA TYR A 422 -25.10 -9.39 -0.84
C TYR A 422 -25.46 -9.51 0.64
N LEU A 423 -26.19 -8.54 1.20
CA LEU A 423 -26.68 -8.62 2.58
C LEU A 423 -27.60 -9.83 2.79
N TYR A 424 -28.49 -10.12 1.85
CA TYR A 424 -29.31 -11.33 1.89
C TYR A 424 -28.45 -12.60 1.82
N TYR A 425 -27.45 -12.63 0.93
CA TYR A 425 -26.51 -13.76 0.80
C TYR A 425 -25.78 -14.03 2.10
N THR A 426 -25.22 -13.02 2.77
CA THR A 426 -24.47 -13.20 4.03
C THR A 426 -25.33 -13.81 5.14
N ASN A 427 -26.62 -13.45 5.21
CA ASN A 427 -27.56 -13.87 6.24
C ASN A 427 -28.34 -15.17 5.90
N SER A 428 -28.27 -15.65 4.65
CA SER A 428 -29.03 -16.83 4.22
C SER A 428 -28.27 -18.14 4.47
N PRO A 429 -28.91 -19.26 4.82
CA PRO A 429 -28.25 -20.56 4.93
C PRO A 429 -27.76 -21.03 3.57
N THR A 430 -26.71 -21.86 3.56
CA THR A 430 -26.16 -22.44 2.33
C THR A 430 -25.63 -23.85 2.56
N ASN A 431 -25.71 -24.69 1.51
CA ASN A 431 -25.10 -26.04 1.50
C ASN A 431 -23.77 -26.05 0.71
N ASN A 432 -23.46 -25.02 -0.08
CA ASN A 432 -22.22 -24.90 -0.82
C ASN A 432 -21.04 -24.74 0.14
N LYS A 433 -19.97 -25.52 -0.02
CA LYS A 433 -18.78 -25.47 0.86
C LYS A 433 -18.08 -24.13 0.82
N LEU A 434 -17.87 -23.57 -0.39
CA LEU A 434 -17.21 -22.28 -0.54
C LEU A 434 -18.02 -21.17 0.12
N ASP A 435 -19.34 -21.15 -0.09
CA ASP A 435 -20.19 -20.15 0.56
C ASP A 435 -20.16 -20.27 2.09
N LYS A 436 -20.09 -21.50 2.65
CA LYS A 436 -19.90 -21.70 4.09
C LYS A 436 -18.59 -21.09 4.57
N PHE A 437 -17.49 -21.37 3.85
CA PHE A 437 -16.19 -20.81 4.17
C PHE A 437 -16.20 -19.26 4.08
N LEU A 438 -16.73 -18.69 3.00
CA LEU A 438 -16.79 -17.24 2.82
C LEU A 438 -17.59 -16.58 3.94
N LYS A 439 -18.80 -17.08 4.23
CA LYS A 439 -19.66 -16.52 5.29
C LYS A 439 -19.04 -16.61 6.68
N ALA A 440 -18.29 -17.66 6.98
CA ALA A 440 -17.58 -17.80 8.25
C ALA A 440 -16.43 -16.79 8.41
N ASN A 441 -15.91 -16.22 7.30
CA ASN A 441 -14.83 -15.27 7.28
C ASN A 441 -15.28 -13.83 6.93
N ILE A 442 -16.58 -13.60 6.72
CA ILE A 442 -17.15 -12.26 6.53
C ILE A 442 -17.62 -11.73 7.88
N HIS A 443 -17.15 -10.58 8.26
CA HIS A 443 -17.49 -9.91 9.52
C HIS A 443 -18.17 -8.56 9.22
N GLU A 444 -19.33 -8.60 8.54
CA GLU A 444 -20.11 -7.41 8.27
C GLU A 444 -20.96 -7.02 9.50
N ASN A 445 -21.06 -5.73 9.71
CA ASN A 445 -21.99 -5.17 10.69
C ASN A 445 -23.30 -4.82 9.97
N ASP A 446 -24.42 -5.43 10.35
CA ASP A 446 -25.73 -5.18 9.72
C ASP A 446 -26.13 -3.70 9.76
N THR A 447 -25.74 -2.98 10.81
CA THR A 447 -25.98 -1.54 10.91
C THR A 447 -25.15 -0.76 9.89
N ALA A 448 -23.88 -1.14 9.68
CA ALA A 448 -23.03 -0.55 8.66
C ALA A 448 -23.58 -0.83 7.25
N MET A 449 -24.07 -2.04 7.02
CA MET A 449 -24.72 -2.39 5.75
C MET A 449 -26.00 -1.58 5.51
N SER A 450 -26.82 -1.38 6.55
CA SER A 450 -28.00 -0.55 6.46
C SER A 450 -27.68 0.91 6.13
N ASP A 451 -26.65 1.48 6.75
CA ASP A 451 -26.14 2.83 6.41
C ASP A 451 -25.63 2.90 4.97
N LEU A 452 -24.87 1.91 4.52
CA LEU A 452 -24.35 1.84 3.14
C LEU A 452 -25.50 1.76 2.12
N ILE A 453 -26.46 0.85 2.33
CA ILE A 453 -27.61 0.70 1.42
C ILE A 453 -28.46 1.97 1.39
N GLY A 454 -28.76 2.54 2.55
CA GLY A 454 -29.47 3.82 2.65
C GLY A 454 -28.72 4.94 1.91
N THR A 455 -27.40 5.02 2.05
CA THR A 455 -26.56 6.00 1.35
C THR A 455 -26.56 5.77 -0.18
N LYS A 456 -26.57 4.52 -0.63
CA LYS A 456 -26.70 4.22 -2.08
C LYS A 456 -28.04 4.65 -2.65
N TYR A 457 -29.13 4.49 -1.90
CA TYR A 457 -30.43 5.03 -2.30
C TYR A 457 -30.44 6.57 -2.34
N MET A 458 -29.72 7.25 -1.42
CA MET A 458 -29.51 8.70 -1.51
C MET A 458 -28.83 9.11 -2.82
N ARG A 459 -27.80 8.38 -3.26
CA ARG A 459 -27.11 8.63 -4.55
C ARG A 459 -28.01 8.43 -5.77
N LEU A 460 -29.12 7.70 -5.61
CA LEU A 460 -30.15 7.53 -6.65
C LEU A 460 -31.30 8.53 -6.52
N CYS A 461 -31.28 9.41 -5.52
CA CYS A 461 -32.40 10.28 -5.14
C CYS A 461 -33.71 9.51 -4.86
N GLN A 462 -33.58 8.26 -4.40
CA GLN A 462 -34.72 7.41 -4.00
C GLN A 462 -34.95 7.56 -2.50
N TRP A 463 -35.49 8.72 -2.11
CA TRP A 463 -35.53 9.15 -0.71
C TRP A 463 -36.39 8.25 0.19
N ASP A 464 -37.50 7.69 -0.30
CA ASP A 464 -38.34 6.75 0.47
C ASP A 464 -37.55 5.52 0.90
N HIS A 465 -36.80 4.93 -0.02
CA HIS A 465 -35.95 3.77 0.26
C HIS A 465 -34.80 4.15 1.16
N ALA A 466 -34.15 5.29 0.91
CA ALA A 466 -33.07 5.79 1.76
C ALA A 466 -33.54 5.97 3.22
N ILE A 467 -34.68 6.59 3.40
CA ILE A 467 -35.31 6.83 4.74
C ILE A 467 -35.64 5.49 5.40
N ALA A 468 -36.18 4.51 4.66
CA ALA A 468 -36.50 3.20 5.22
C ALA A 468 -35.27 2.50 5.80
N TRP A 469 -34.18 2.46 5.05
CA TRP A 469 -32.92 1.86 5.50
C TRP A 469 -32.26 2.66 6.62
N LEU A 470 -32.13 3.98 6.48
CA LEU A 470 -31.46 4.83 7.48
C LEU A 470 -32.24 4.91 8.82
N ASN A 471 -33.52 4.68 8.84
CA ASN A 471 -34.31 4.58 10.08
C ASN A 471 -33.90 3.35 10.93
N THR A 472 -33.32 2.32 10.34
CA THR A 472 -32.81 1.13 11.08
C THR A 472 -31.44 1.37 11.72
N VAL A 473 -30.73 2.45 11.33
CA VAL A 473 -29.40 2.78 11.83
C VAL A 473 -29.50 3.60 13.12
N PRO A 474 -29.08 3.08 14.27
CA PRO A 474 -29.14 3.80 15.53
C PRO A 474 -28.11 4.92 15.57
N VAL A 475 -28.43 6.01 16.26
CA VAL A 475 -27.50 7.16 16.43
C VAL A 475 -26.18 6.74 17.10
N SER A 476 -26.21 5.74 17.98
CA SER A 476 -25.02 5.19 18.63
C SER A 476 -23.98 4.61 17.66
N TYR A 477 -24.41 4.14 16.49
CA TYR A 477 -23.50 3.65 15.43
C TYR A 477 -22.49 4.73 15.02
N TYR A 478 -22.97 5.94 14.79
CA TYR A 478 -22.10 7.06 14.40
C TYR A 478 -21.18 7.52 15.52
N ASN A 479 -21.63 7.42 16.79
CA ASN A 479 -20.83 7.78 17.96
C ASN A 479 -19.63 6.87 18.18
N ASN A 480 -19.72 5.60 17.77
CA ASN A 480 -18.66 4.60 17.97
C ASN A 480 -17.62 4.61 16.85
N ASN A 481 -17.92 5.22 15.70
CA ASN A 481 -17.01 5.29 14.55
C ASN A 481 -16.16 6.57 14.55
N ARG A 482 -15.41 6.81 15.59
CA ARG A 482 -14.63 8.03 15.88
C ARG A 482 -13.49 8.35 14.90
N GLY A 483 -13.30 7.75 13.84
CA GLY A 483 -12.27 8.06 12.83
C GLY A 483 -12.87 8.39 11.47
N ASN A 484 -14.18 8.34 11.35
CA ASN A 484 -14.87 8.52 10.09
C ASN A 484 -14.99 10.01 9.73
N ALA A 485 -14.63 10.37 8.49
CA ALA A 485 -14.81 11.71 7.93
C ALA A 485 -16.27 12.21 8.09
N TYR A 486 -17.26 11.32 7.98
CA TYR A 486 -18.66 11.60 8.21
C TYR A 486 -18.91 12.26 9.58
N LEU A 487 -18.35 11.68 10.64
CA LEU A 487 -18.52 12.22 12.00
C LEU A 487 -17.96 13.63 12.09
N TYR A 488 -16.75 13.85 11.63
CA TYR A 488 -16.08 15.15 11.70
C TYR A 488 -16.83 16.21 10.89
N TYR A 489 -17.05 15.97 9.60
CA TYR A 489 -17.66 16.99 8.73
C TYR A 489 -19.14 17.26 9.02
N SER A 490 -19.89 16.25 9.46
CA SER A 490 -21.31 16.44 9.80
C SER A 490 -21.54 17.39 10.96
N LEU A 491 -20.54 17.65 11.77
CA LEU A 491 -20.61 18.55 12.92
C LEU A 491 -20.37 20.02 12.52
N VAL A 492 -19.58 20.26 11.47
CA VAL A 492 -19.11 21.59 11.08
C VAL A 492 -19.78 22.13 9.81
N ARG A 493 -20.26 21.23 8.93
CA ARG A 493 -20.80 21.60 7.61
C ARG A 493 -22.31 21.48 7.59
N GLN A 494 -22.96 22.46 6.97
CA GLN A 494 -24.40 22.58 6.89
C GLN A 494 -24.84 22.58 5.42
N TRP A 495 -25.78 21.71 5.06
CA TRP A 495 -26.24 21.55 3.68
C TRP A 495 -27.26 22.62 3.23
N ASP A 496 -27.73 23.50 4.13
CA ASP A 496 -28.64 24.59 3.84
C ASP A 496 -27.96 25.94 3.64
N VAL A 497 -26.61 25.99 3.71
CA VAL A 497 -25.80 27.17 3.47
C VAL A 497 -25.37 27.21 2.00
N GLU A 498 -25.46 28.36 1.37
CA GLU A 498 -25.09 28.60 -0.03
C GLU A 498 -23.57 28.40 -0.25
N PRO A 499 -23.13 27.34 -0.98
CA PRO A 499 -21.68 27.05 -1.13
C PRO A 499 -20.95 28.08 -1.98
N TRP A 500 -21.67 28.81 -2.84
CA TRP A 500 -21.13 29.89 -3.68
C TRP A 500 -21.02 31.24 -2.99
N ALA A 501 -21.71 31.43 -1.83
CA ALA A 501 -21.69 32.68 -1.08
C ALA A 501 -20.87 32.61 0.20
N GLN A 502 -20.83 31.45 0.86
CA GLN A 502 -20.11 31.26 2.13
C GLN A 502 -19.37 29.92 2.15
N ARG A 503 -18.09 29.96 2.50
CA ARG A 503 -17.28 28.77 2.75
C ARG A 503 -17.33 28.40 4.24
N GLN A 504 -17.90 27.24 4.56
CA GLN A 504 -18.11 26.80 5.94
C GLN A 504 -16.85 26.31 6.65
N TRP A 505 -15.89 25.77 5.88
CA TRP A 505 -14.65 25.18 6.42
C TRP A 505 -13.73 26.20 7.12
N LEU A 506 -13.95 27.51 6.95
CA LEU A 506 -13.19 28.56 7.63
C LEU A 506 -13.36 28.57 9.16
N ASN A 507 -14.31 27.82 9.73
CA ASN A 507 -14.59 27.75 11.16
C ASN A 507 -14.47 26.34 11.74
N GLU A 508 -13.82 25.40 11.03
CA GLU A 508 -13.72 24.01 11.45
C GLU A 508 -12.99 23.84 12.79
N ASP A 509 -11.94 24.61 13.04
CA ASP A 509 -11.15 24.53 14.29
C ASP A 509 -11.95 24.85 15.55
N LYS A 510 -12.98 25.70 15.44
CA LYS A 510 -13.84 26.10 16.58
C LYS A 510 -14.98 25.14 16.85
N ALA A 511 -15.33 24.31 15.89
CA ALA A 511 -16.44 23.36 16.00
C ALA A 511 -16.04 22.07 16.74
N TRP A 512 -14.77 21.68 16.65
CA TRP A 512 -14.24 20.50 17.31
C TRP A 512 -14.42 20.51 18.84
N GLU A 513 -14.33 21.69 19.49
CA GLU A 513 -14.48 21.83 20.94
C GLU A 513 -15.92 21.69 21.45
N LYS A 514 -16.93 21.84 20.57
CA LYS A 514 -18.35 21.95 20.98
C LYS A 514 -19.15 20.65 20.85
N THR A 515 -18.63 19.57 20.31
CA THR A 515 -19.46 18.66 19.53
C THR A 515 -19.79 17.29 20.10
N TYR A 516 -19.21 16.86 21.19
CA TYR A 516 -19.46 15.51 21.72
C TYR A 516 -20.87 15.27 22.29
N LYS A 517 -21.71 16.30 22.43
CA LYS A 517 -23.01 16.21 23.12
C LYS A 517 -24.25 16.15 22.20
N TRP A 518 -24.12 16.38 20.88
CA TRP A 518 -25.28 16.64 20.01
C TRP A 518 -25.34 15.84 18.73
N TRP A 519 -24.93 14.58 18.79
CA TRP A 519 -24.99 13.74 17.61
C TRP A 519 -26.43 13.47 17.16
N LYS A 520 -26.73 13.67 15.86
CA LYS A 520 -28.00 13.37 15.21
C LYS A 520 -27.76 12.51 13.98
N GLN A 521 -28.76 11.75 13.53
CA GLN A 521 -28.75 10.99 12.30
C GLN A 521 -28.88 11.94 11.09
N ARG A 522 -27.78 12.56 10.72
CA ARG A 522 -27.75 13.65 9.73
C ARG A 522 -28.15 13.22 8.31
N LYS A 523 -27.76 12.00 7.85
CA LYS A 523 -28.19 11.47 6.54
C LYS A 523 -29.72 11.34 6.46
N LEU A 524 -30.34 10.81 7.51
CA LEU A 524 -31.77 10.65 7.60
C LEU A 524 -32.51 12.02 7.60
N ASP A 525 -31.98 13.00 8.35
CA ASP A 525 -32.52 14.36 8.40
C ASP A 525 -32.47 15.01 7.02
N PHE A 526 -31.35 14.90 6.31
CA PHE A 526 -31.19 15.40 4.94
C PHE A 526 -32.18 14.75 3.98
N CYS A 527 -32.35 13.42 4.01
CA CYS A 527 -33.30 12.71 3.14
C CYS A 527 -34.75 13.20 3.36
N LYS A 528 -35.17 13.32 4.62
CA LYS A 528 -36.50 13.79 4.97
C LYS A 528 -36.74 15.22 4.50
N GLU A 529 -35.77 16.10 4.68
CA GLU A 529 -35.85 17.50 4.25
C GLU A 529 -35.97 17.60 2.73
N VAL A 530 -35.04 16.95 1.97
CA VAL A 530 -35.05 17.01 0.51
C VAL A 530 -36.32 16.38 -0.06
N GLN A 531 -36.78 15.24 0.46
CA GLN A 531 -38.03 14.60 0.04
C GLN A 531 -39.23 15.52 0.23
N MET A 532 -39.35 16.14 1.41
CA MET A 532 -40.44 17.11 1.69
C MET A 532 -40.37 18.28 0.70
N MET A 533 -39.19 18.77 0.39
CA MET A 533 -39.00 19.87 -0.54
C MET A 533 -39.38 19.49 -1.97
N GLU A 534 -38.93 18.31 -2.46
CA GLU A 534 -39.28 17.81 -3.80
C GLU A 534 -40.80 17.60 -3.93
N ASN A 535 -41.41 16.94 -2.95
CA ASN A 535 -42.86 16.69 -2.96
C ASN A 535 -43.69 17.99 -2.98
N SER A 536 -43.18 19.07 -2.41
CA SER A 536 -43.87 20.36 -2.40
C SER A 536 -43.79 21.12 -3.74
N LEU A 537 -42.91 20.75 -4.67
CA LEU A 537 -42.73 21.46 -5.95
C LEU A 537 -44.03 21.50 -6.78
N SER A 538 -44.80 20.41 -6.79
CA SER A 538 -46.08 20.32 -7.53
C SER A 538 -47.22 21.14 -6.91
N LEU A 539 -47.04 21.55 -5.65
CA LEU A 539 -48.04 22.32 -4.88
C LEU A 539 -47.78 23.82 -4.91
N LEU A 540 -46.62 24.25 -5.42
CA LEU A 540 -46.17 25.64 -5.43
C LEU A 540 -46.22 26.23 -6.83
N ASN A 541 -46.34 27.56 -6.90
CA ASN A 541 -46.25 28.30 -8.15
C ASN A 541 -45.56 29.66 -7.94
N GLY A 542 -45.18 30.31 -9.05
CA GLY A 542 -44.55 31.64 -9.04
C GLY A 542 -43.34 31.72 -8.11
N LYS A 543 -43.25 32.83 -7.38
CA LYS A 543 -42.10 33.12 -6.49
C LYS A 543 -41.86 32.03 -5.44
N ALA A 544 -42.91 31.40 -4.92
CA ALA A 544 -42.75 30.32 -3.93
C ALA A 544 -42.10 29.07 -4.53
N LEU A 545 -42.47 28.71 -5.75
CA LEU A 545 -41.85 27.62 -6.50
C LEU A 545 -40.39 27.93 -6.81
N GLU A 546 -40.10 29.12 -7.33
CA GLU A 546 -38.75 29.57 -7.70
C GLU A 546 -37.80 29.57 -6.48
N GLN A 547 -38.29 30.09 -5.33
CA GLN A 547 -37.52 30.05 -4.07
C GLN A 547 -37.29 28.59 -3.59
N ARG A 548 -38.30 27.70 -3.74
CA ARG A 548 -38.14 26.28 -3.41
C ARG A 548 -37.12 25.61 -4.29
N CYS A 549 -37.10 25.88 -5.60
CA CYS A 549 -36.09 25.40 -6.52
C CYS A 549 -34.67 25.87 -6.11
N TYR A 550 -34.53 27.16 -5.76
CA TYR A 550 -33.26 27.68 -5.28
C TYR A 550 -32.77 26.96 -4.02
N ASN A 551 -33.65 26.77 -3.05
CA ASN A 551 -33.31 26.09 -1.81
C ASN A 551 -32.94 24.61 -2.04
N LEU A 552 -33.62 23.91 -2.95
CA LEU A 552 -33.25 22.54 -3.35
C LEU A 552 -31.91 22.51 -4.05
N ALA A 553 -31.63 23.48 -4.90
CA ALA A 553 -30.32 23.58 -5.58
C ALA A 553 -29.16 23.70 -4.57
N VAL A 554 -29.36 24.48 -3.48
CA VAL A 554 -28.37 24.57 -2.40
C VAL A 554 -28.11 23.18 -1.79
N ARG A 555 -29.17 22.40 -1.47
CA ARG A 555 -29.04 21.05 -0.90
C ARG A 555 -28.30 20.10 -1.84
N TYR A 556 -28.67 20.10 -3.11
CA TYR A 556 -28.00 19.25 -4.12
C TYR A 556 -26.55 19.63 -4.35
N ALA A 557 -26.26 20.92 -4.47
CA ALA A 557 -24.88 21.40 -4.62
C ALA A 557 -24.01 21.03 -3.41
N GLN A 558 -24.53 21.20 -2.20
CA GLN A 558 -23.82 20.84 -0.97
C GLN A 558 -23.59 19.33 -0.84
N ALA A 559 -24.55 18.50 -1.22
CA ALA A 559 -24.45 17.04 -1.15
C ALA A 559 -23.77 16.41 -2.39
N SER A 560 -23.49 17.20 -3.44
CA SER A 560 -22.79 16.69 -4.63
C SER A 560 -21.38 16.19 -4.27
N ILE A 561 -20.78 15.43 -5.17
CA ILE A 561 -19.43 14.87 -4.96
C ILE A 561 -18.36 15.95 -4.74
N HIS A 562 -18.57 17.14 -5.29
CA HIS A 562 -17.67 18.29 -5.13
C HIS A 562 -18.15 19.30 -4.08
N GLY A 563 -19.31 19.06 -3.48
CA GLY A 563 -19.89 19.92 -2.45
C GLY A 563 -19.19 19.81 -1.09
N ASP A 564 -19.46 20.78 -0.20
CA ASP A 564 -18.87 20.78 1.14
C ASP A 564 -19.44 19.67 2.05
N CYS A 565 -20.68 19.20 1.76
CA CYS A 565 -21.33 18.10 2.48
C CYS A 565 -21.25 16.75 1.72
N TRP A 566 -20.19 16.52 0.92
CA TRP A 566 -19.92 15.26 0.22
C TRP A 566 -20.00 14.04 1.14
N TRP A 567 -19.66 14.19 2.42
CA TRP A 567 -19.70 13.18 3.47
C TRP A 567 -21.09 12.55 3.69
N LEU A 568 -22.16 13.17 3.20
CA LEU A 568 -23.49 12.58 3.20
C LEU A 568 -23.57 11.34 2.31
N LEU A 569 -22.80 11.32 1.22
CA LEU A 569 -22.88 10.30 0.17
C LEU A 569 -21.61 9.44 0.05
N ARG A 570 -20.48 9.83 0.67
CA ARG A 570 -19.19 9.17 0.57
C ARG A 570 -18.53 9.10 1.94
N ASP A 571 -17.87 7.98 2.22
CA ASP A 571 -17.08 7.85 3.45
C ASP A 571 -15.70 8.51 3.33
N TYR A 572 -15.28 8.74 2.09
CA TYR A 572 -13.96 9.25 1.76
C TYR A 572 -14.05 10.08 0.47
N LYS A 573 -13.18 11.08 0.32
CA LYS A 573 -13.11 11.96 -0.87
C LYS A 573 -11.70 11.94 -1.45
N SER A 574 -11.62 11.66 -2.76
CA SER A 574 -10.41 11.83 -3.57
C SER A 574 -10.62 12.95 -4.59
N CYS A 575 -9.54 13.58 -5.03
CA CYS A 575 -9.58 14.52 -6.16
C CYS A 575 -9.90 13.83 -7.51
N MET A 576 -9.83 12.49 -7.54
CA MET A 576 -10.15 11.66 -8.71
C MET A 576 -11.57 11.08 -8.67
N ASP A 577 -12.35 11.40 -7.64
CA ASP A 577 -13.73 10.91 -7.54
C ASP A 577 -14.61 11.56 -8.61
N SER A 578 -15.50 10.75 -9.18
CA SER A 578 -16.53 11.17 -10.13
C SER A 578 -17.88 10.52 -9.81
N VAL A 579 -18.95 11.05 -10.38
CA VAL A 579 -20.28 10.42 -10.29
C VAL A 579 -20.26 9.11 -11.06
N ARG A 580 -20.64 8.01 -10.40
CA ARG A 580 -20.66 6.68 -11.02
C ARG A 580 -21.80 6.56 -12.02
N VAL A 581 -21.61 5.71 -13.04
CA VAL A 581 -22.57 5.54 -14.16
C VAL A 581 -24.02 5.25 -13.72
N HIS A 582 -24.19 4.62 -12.57
CA HIS A 582 -25.51 4.25 -12.03
C HIS A 582 -26.01 5.22 -10.93
N GLU A 583 -25.33 6.34 -10.71
CA GLU A 583 -25.69 7.33 -9.70
C GLU A 583 -26.28 8.58 -10.38
N VAL A 584 -27.06 9.33 -9.60
CA VAL A 584 -27.60 10.63 -10.03
C VAL A 584 -26.59 11.73 -9.75
N ASP A 585 -26.30 12.54 -10.76
CA ASP A 585 -25.45 13.72 -10.60
C ASP A 585 -26.26 14.84 -9.88
N LEU A 586 -25.95 15.03 -8.61
CA LEU A 586 -26.56 16.09 -7.81
C LEU A 586 -26.11 17.49 -8.23
N GLY A 587 -24.90 17.64 -8.78
CA GLY A 587 -24.46 18.90 -9.36
C GLY A 587 -25.33 19.30 -10.54
N GLN A 588 -25.63 18.36 -11.44
CA GLN A 588 -26.55 18.58 -12.56
C GLN A 588 -27.98 18.88 -12.09
N LYS A 589 -28.49 18.15 -11.07
CA LYS A 589 -29.79 18.48 -10.46
C LYS A 589 -29.82 19.90 -9.87
N ALA A 590 -28.74 20.34 -9.23
CA ALA A 590 -28.64 21.70 -8.73
C ALA A 590 -28.71 22.72 -9.87
N VAL A 591 -28.00 22.49 -10.99
CA VAL A 591 -28.09 23.36 -12.18
C VAL A 591 -29.52 23.45 -12.70
N GLU A 592 -30.24 22.34 -12.82
CA GLU A 592 -31.64 22.33 -13.29
C GLU A 592 -32.58 23.15 -12.37
N MET A 593 -32.38 23.04 -11.07
CA MET A 593 -33.16 23.82 -10.10
C MET A 593 -32.80 25.31 -10.12
N LEU A 594 -31.49 25.63 -10.27
CA LEU A 594 -31.02 27.02 -10.40
C LEU A 594 -31.55 27.68 -11.68
N GLN A 595 -31.59 26.94 -12.81
CA GLN A 595 -32.16 27.45 -14.07
C GLN A 595 -33.62 27.85 -13.87
N LYS A 596 -34.43 27.06 -13.15
CA LYS A 596 -35.82 27.43 -12.81
C LYS A 596 -35.89 28.66 -11.92
N ALA A 597 -35.02 28.76 -10.91
CA ALA A 597 -34.95 29.92 -10.03
C ALA A 597 -34.47 31.19 -10.77
N ALA A 598 -33.61 31.07 -11.76
CA ALA A 598 -33.12 32.18 -12.59
C ALA A 598 -34.20 32.82 -13.49
N MET A 599 -35.30 32.11 -13.71
CA MET A 599 -36.46 32.67 -14.43
C MET A 599 -37.33 33.59 -13.56
N SER A 600 -36.98 33.77 -12.29
CA SER A 600 -37.75 34.57 -11.34
C SER A 600 -37.94 36.05 -11.76
N THR A 601 -39.10 36.59 -11.49
CA THR A 601 -39.39 38.01 -11.59
C THR A 601 -38.78 38.80 -10.41
N ASP A 602 -38.50 38.13 -9.30
CA ASP A 602 -37.75 38.72 -8.18
C ASP A 602 -36.28 38.89 -8.56
N GLN A 603 -35.86 40.13 -8.74
CA GLN A 603 -34.53 40.48 -9.21
C GLN A 603 -33.42 40.02 -8.25
N SER A 604 -33.70 39.99 -6.95
CA SER A 604 -32.72 39.48 -5.96
C SER A 604 -32.50 37.99 -6.10
N LEU A 605 -33.59 37.21 -6.18
CA LEU A 605 -33.52 35.76 -6.38
C LEU A 605 -32.90 35.40 -7.72
N LYS A 606 -33.24 36.15 -8.78
CA LYS A 606 -32.68 35.98 -10.12
C LYS A 606 -31.17 36.16 -10.13
N ARG A 607 -30.65 37.25 -9.52
CA ARG A 607 -29.20 37.49 -9.42
C ARG A 607 -28.49 36.39 -8.64
N LYS A 608 -29.06 35.98 -7.50
CA LYS A 608 -28.52 34.86 -6.71
C LYS A 608 -28.44 33.56 -7.51
N ALA A 609 -29.49 33.22 -8.24
CA ALA A 609 -29.53 32.01 -9.04
C ALA A 609 -28.56 32.04 -10.23
N LEU A 610 -28.46 33.19 -10.92
CA LEU A 610 -27.50 33.36 -12.02
C LEU A 610 -26.05 33.31 -11.52
N PHE A 611 -25.76 33.90 -10.36
CA PHE A 611 -24.43 33.79 -9.75
C PHE A 611 -24.09 32.36 -9.34
N ALA A 612 -25.07 31.66 -8.71
CA ALA A 612 -24.94 30.27 -8.33
C ALA A 612 -24.65 29.35 -9.52
N LEU A 613 -25.30 29.60 -10.68
CA LEU A 613 -25.02 28.91 -11.94
C LEU A 613 -23.58 29.13 -12.44
N GLY A 614 -22.88 30.13 -11.95
CA GLY A 614 -21.46 30.36 -12.21
C GLY A 614 -20.51 29.56 -11.30
N TYR A 615 -21.03 28.81 -10.32
CA TYR A 615 -20.21 28.07 -9.39
C TYR A 615 -19.55 26.84 -10.06
N ARG A 616 -18.22 26.80 -10.04
CA ARG A 616 -17.40 25.85 -10.80
C ARG A 616 -17.70 24.40 -10.47
N GLU A 617 -17.86 24.10 -9.18
CA GLU A 617 -18.01 22.74 -8.66
C GLU A 617 -19.30 22.05 -9.13
N LEU A 618 -20.28 22.80 -9.67
CA LEU A 618 -21.50 22.22 -10.25
C LEU A 618 -21.22 21.47 -11.58
N TYR A 619 -20.10 21.73 -12.24
CA TYR A 619 -19.83 21.29 -13.61
C TYR A 619 -18.68 20.27 -13.74
N ASN A 620 -18.09 19.85 -12.64
CA ASN A 620 -16.91 18.99 -12.69
C ASN A 620 -17.17 17.60 -13.29
N ASP A 621 -18.42 17.10 -13.20
CA ASP A 621 -18.84 15.80 -13.75
C ASP A 621 -19.67 15.90 -15.04
N VAL A 622 -19.90 17.10 -15.54
CA VAL A 622 -20.73 17.33 -16.74
C VAL A 622 -19.99 16.85 -17.99
N LYS A 623 -20.65 16.07 -18.84
CA LYS A 623 -20.12 15.68 -20.16
C LYS A 623 -20.00 16.91 -21.06
N GLY A 624 -18.78 17.28 -21.40
CA GLY A 624 -18.46 18.47 -22.18
C GLY A 624 -18.07 19.68 -21.33
N PRO A 625 -17.66 20.80 -21.95
CA PRO A 625 -17.20 21.99 -21.22
C PRO A 625 -18.36 22.73 -20.56
N GLY A 626 -18.68 22.39 -19.31
CA GLY A 626 -19.61 23.14 -18.47
C GLY A 626 -19.06 24.49 -18.03
N LEU A 627 -17.73 24.62 -18.03
CA LEU A 627 -16.97 25.81 -17.63
C LEU A 627 -16.69 26.72 -18.83
N TRP A 628 -16.75 28.04 -18.63
CA TRP A 628 -16.45 29.03 -19.69
C TRP A 628 -14.94 29.13 -19.99
N TYR A 629 -14.10 28.75 -19.04
CA TYR A 629 -12.65 28.81 -19.10
C TYR A 629 -12.04 27.52 -18.55
N THR A 630 -11.16 26.93 -19.34
CA THR A 630 -10.43 25.72 -18.95
C THR A 630 -8.94 25.85 -19.27
N THR A 631 -8.12 25.17 -18.49
CA THR A 631 -6.67 25.06 -18.73
C THR A 631 -6.30 23.58 -18.82
N SER A 632 -5.45 23.23 -19.77
CA SER A 632 -4.88 21.89 -19.92
C SER A 632 -3.38 22.00 -20.19
N TRP A 633 -2.62 20.97 -19.81
CA TRP A 633 -1.21 20.82 -20.19
C TRP A 633 -1.15 19.96 -21.46
N GLU A 634 -0.67 20.54 -22.57
CA GLU A 634 -0.50 19.84 -23.84
C GLU A 634 0.94 20.03 -24.31
N SER A 635 1.64 18.92 -24.53
CA SER A 635 3.04 18.91 -25.00
C SER A 635 4.02 19.76 -24.15
N GLY A 636 3.73 19.90 -22.83
CA GLY A 636 4.56 20.69 -21.91
C GLY A 636 4.21 22.17 -21.82
N GLU A 637 3.18 22.62 -22.52
CA GLU A 637 2.68 23.99 -22.49
C GLU A 637 1.28 24.09 -21.88
N LEU A 638 1.00 25.19 -21.17
CA LEU A 638 -0.31 25.46 -20.59
C LEU A 638 -1.21 26.08 -21.66
N VAL A 639 -2.20 25.29 -22.12
CA VAL A 639 -3.20 25.72 -23.09
C VAL A 639 -4.42 26.27 -22.37
N GLN A 640 -4.91 27.43 -22.82
CA GLN A 640 -6.12 28.09 -22.30
C GLN A 640 -7.23 28.00 -23.36
N ALA A 641 -8.41 27.58 -22.95
CA ALA A 641 -9.57 27.50 -23.83
C ALA A 641 -10.77 28.24 -23.25
N TYR A 642 -11.52 28.98 -24.11
CA TYR A 642 -12.68 29.76 -23.78
C TYR A 642 -13.93 29.20 -24.45
N HIS A 643 -14.95 28.86 -23.68
CA HIS A 643 -16.14 28.16 -24.13
C HIS A 643 -17.39 29.06 -23.99
N ARG A 644 -17.68 29.88 -25.00
CA ARG A 644 -18.82 30.84 -24.94
C ARG A 644 -20.20 30.17 -24.87
N ASN A 645 -20.31 28.91 -25.32
CA ASN A 645 -21.55 28.14 -25.24
C ASN A 645 -21.70 27.38 -23.91
N ALA A 646 -20.72 27.49 -23.01
CA ALA A 646 -20.79 26.80 -21.71
C ALA A 646 -21.92 27.37 -20.84
N PRO A 647 -22.67 26.54 -20.09
CA PRO A 647 -23.69 27.01 -19.16
C PRO A 647 -23.21 28.09 -18.21
N GLN A 648 -22.00 27.96 -17.69
CA GLN A 648 -21.36 28.93 -16.81
C GLN A 648 -21.19 30.30 -17.50
N PHE A 649 -20.75 30.30 -18.78
CA PHE A 649 -20.61 31.54 -19.55
C PHE A 649 -21.97 32.26 -19.71
N GLN A 650 -22.99 31.52 -20.09
CA GLN A 650 -24.33 32.06 -20.29
C GLN A 650 -24.91 32.64 -18.99
N ALA A 651 -24.69 31.97 -17.87
CA ALA A 651 -25.12 32.43 -16.56
C ALA A 651 -24.41 33.75 -16.15
N TYR A 652 -23.09 33.82 -16.33
CA TYR A 652 -22.32 35.03 -16.04
C TYR A 652 -22.62 36.16 -17.00
N GLN A 653 -22.89 35.88 -18.27
CA GLN A 653 -23.34 36.87 -19.23
C GLN A 653 -24.70 37.47 -18.81
N ALA A 654 -25.68 36.62 -18.52
CA ALA A 654 -27.00 37.08 -18.07
C ALA A 654 -26.93 37.87 -16.75
N LEU A 655 -26.05 37.48 -15.84
CA LEU A 655 -25.80 38.23 -14.59
C LEU A 655 -25.19 39.62 -14.91
N TYR A 656 -24.21 39.69 -15.82
CA TYR A 656 -23.60 40.97 -16.19
C TYR A 656 -24.57 41.90 -16.89
N GLU A 657 -25.43 41.40 -17.79
CA GLU A 657 -26.47 42.17 -18.44
C GLU A 657 -27.49 42.75 -17.44
N LEU A 658 -27.68 42.05 -16.30
CA LEU A 658 -28.59 42.47 -15.24
C LEU A 658 -27.97 43.48 -14.24
N THR A 659 -26.67 43.38 -13.98
CA THR A 659 -26.00 44.09 -12.88
C THR A 659 -24.97 45.10 -13.36
N GLY A 660 -24.49 45.01 -14.60
CA GLY A 660 -23.37 45.81 -15.11
C GLY A 660 -22.08 45.55 -14.30
N ASP A 661 -21.25 46.57 -14.18
CA ASP A 661 -19.95 46.52 -13.49
C ASP A 661 -20.05 46.61 -11.93
N ALA A 662 -21.22 46.91 -11.38
CA ALA A 662 -21.39 47.15 -9.96
C ALA A 662 -22.52 46.31 -9.36
N PRO A 663 -22.38 44.98 -9.20
CA PRO A 663 -23.37 44.15 -8.52
C PRO A 663 -23.54 44.61 -7.07
N GLN A 664 -24.81 44.55 -6.60
CA GLN A 664 -25.18 45.03 -5.25
C GLN A 664 -24.66 44.11 -4.15
N GLU A 665 -24.63 42.80 -4.42
CA GLU A 665 -24.21 41.76 -3.48
C GLU A 665 -22.70 41.75 -3.31
N GLU A 666 -22.21 41.84 -2.06
CA GLU A 666 -20.79 41.90 -1.74
C GLU A 666 -20.05 40.64 -2.17
N TYR A 667 -20.65 39.46 -1.98
CA TYR A 667 -20.01 38.18 -2.36
C TYR A 667 -19.86 38.03 -3.87
N ILE A 668 -20.73 38.62 -4.69
CA ILE A 668 -20.58 38.66 -6.16
C ILE A 668 -19.43 39.59 -6.54
N ARG A 669 -19.34 40.75 -5.92
CA ARG A 669 -18.25 41.73 -6.17
C ARG A 669 -16.87 41.17 -5.80
N LYS A 670 -16.79 40.33 -4.77
CA LYS A 670 -15.54 39.72 -4.28
C LYS A 670 -15.19 38.40 -4.98
N CYS A 671 -15.96 37.97 -5.96
CA CYS A 671 -15.69 36.70 -6.67
C CYS A 671 -14.67 36.90 -7.78
N ASP A 672 -13.46 36.39 -7.61
CA ASP A 672 -12.35 36.50 -8.59
C ASP A 672 -12.74 35.87 -9.94
N ALA A 673 -13.41 34.71 -9.93
CA ALA A 673 -13.84 34.05 -11.17
C ALA A 673 -14.84 34.88 -11.98
N TYR A 674 -15.77 35.56 -11.30
CA TYR A 674 -16.72 36.46 -11.96
C TYR A 674 -16.04 37.77 -12.41
N ASP A 675 -15.06 38.28 -11.65
CA ASP A 675 -14.29 39.46 -12.06
C ASP A 675 -13.43 39.17 -13.30
N GLN A 676 -12.79 38.00 -13.36
CA GLN A 676 -12.08 37.55 -14.56
C GLN A 676 -13.00 37.46 -15.77
N PHE A 677 -14.20 36.87 -15.60
CA PHE A 677 -15.21 36.83 -16.65
C PHE A 677 -15.61 38.22 -17.13
N ARG A 678 -15.90 39.17 -16.22
CA ARG A 678 -16.28 40.54 -16.58
C ARG A 678 -15.22 41.24 -17.41
N ARG A 679 -13.92 41.09 -17.09
CA ARG A 679 -12.80 41.64 -17.86
C ARG A 679 -12.78 41.04 -19.26
N TYR A 680 -12.80 39.73 -19.35
CA TYR A 680 -12.83 39.01 -20.63
C TYR A 680 -14.02 39.44 -21.49
N TYR A 681 -15.23 39.47 -20.91
CA TYR A 681 -16.45 39.80 -21.65
C TYR A 681 -16.46 41.22 -22.20
N ARG A 682 -15.93 42.19 -21.46
CA ARG A 682 -15.78 43.59 -21.96
C ARG A 682 -14.83 43.72 -23.15
N GLU A 683 -13.76 42.97 -23.17
CA GLU A 683 -12.77 42.99 -24.22
C GLU A 683 -13.20 42.28 -25.51
N HIS A 684 -14.18 41.35 -25.38
CA HIS A 684 -14.56 40.42 -26.46
C HIS A 684 -16.07 40.47 -26.79
N LYS A 685 -16.80 41.49 -26.32
CA LYS A 685 -18.23 41.67 -26.54
C LYS A 685 -18.62 41.96 -27.98
#